data_b8aa6a710533129e1a97d658b93502f0
#
_entry.id   b8aa6a710533129e1a97d658b93502f0
#
_cell.length_a   1.000
_cell.length_b   1.000
_cell.length_c   1.000
_cell.angle_alpha   90.00
_cell.angle_beta   90.00
_cell.angle_gamma   90.00
#
_symmetry.space_group_name_H-M   'P 1'
#
loop_
_entity.id
_entity.type
_entity.pdbx_description
1 polymer ?
#
loop_
_entity_poly.entity_id
_entity_poly.type
_entity_poly.pdbx_seq_one_letter_code
_entity_poly.pdbx_strand_id
1 'polypeptide(L)'
;MVKITFPDGSVREYEQGVTGLQIAESISPALARNVVSCGVNGETVELNRPINEDANVELYKFEDEQGKHTFWHTSAHLLAEALQELYPGIQFGFGPAVESGFFYDVMPAEGQVISENDFAKIEAKMMELAKKNEPVVRKEVAKADALAEFKADGQEYKCEHIEQDLEDGTITTYTQGNFTDLCRGPHLMNTGLIKAVKITSVAGAFWRGDAKREQMTRIYGISFPKKKMLDEYLVILEEAKKRDHRKIGKEMELFMFSERVGKGLPIWLPKGTQLRLRLQELLRSLLKPYNYQEVICPGIGGKSLYVTSGHYAHYGKDAFQPIQTPEEDEEYMLKPMNCPHHCEVYARKPRSYKDLPLRIAEFGTVFRYEKSGELHGLTRVRTFTQDDAHIFVRSDQVKSEFENVIDVILKVFKIFGFENYEAQISLRDPKDTEKYIGSDEIWEESENAIREACKEKGLETHEEVGEAAFYGPKLDFMVKDAIGRRWQLGTIQVDYNLPQRFKLEYTAEDNSKKTPVMIHRAPFGSLERFTAVLIEHTAGHFPLWLTPDQVAILPISEKYNDYAQKVRQFFDKQGVRALVDDRNEKIGRKIRDNELKRVPYMVIVGEKESAEGLVSMRKQGGGEQATMSMEKFAQRINTEVAEQLKAAEE
;
A
#
# COMPACT_ATOMS: atom_id res chain seq x y z
N MET A 1 37.30 -23.30 17.91
CA MET A 1 37.14 -22.34 16.79
C MET A 1 35.84 -22.66 16.09
N VAL A 2 35.11 -21.63 15.73
CA VAL A 2 33.88 -21.73 14.91
C VAL A 2 34.09 -20.99 13.59
N LYS A 3 33.51 -21.50 12.52
CA LYS A 3 33.60 -20.90 11.19
C LYS A 3 32.38 -20.03 10.95
N ILE A 4 32.61 -18.76 10.72
CA ILE A 4 31.59 -17.79 10.41
C ILE A 4 31.62 -17.50 8.91
N THR A 5 30.50 -17.78 8.23
CA THR A 5 30.30 -17.49 6.81
C THR A 5 29.50 -16.20 6.68
N PHE A 6 30.00 -15.24 5.90
CA PHE A 6 29.34 -13.96 5.64
C PHE A 6 28.50 -14.02 4.34
N PRO A 7 27.60 -13.05 4.10
CA PRO A 7 26.75 -13.02 2.91
C PRO A 7 27.51 -12.97 1.58
N ASP A 8 28.74 -12.45 1.57
CA ASP A 8 29.62 -12.43 0.40
C ASP A 8 30.33 -13.77 0.13
N GLY A 9 30.03 -14.81 0.94
CA GLY A 9 30.63 -16.13 0.87
C GLY A 9 32.02 -16.24 1.54
N SER A 10 32.55 -15.16 2.10
CA SER A 10 33.81 -15.20 2.84
C SER A 10 33.66 -15.94 4.18
N VAL A 11 34.67 -16.68 4.59
CA VAL A 11 34.68 -17.46 5.84
C VAL A 11 35.83 -16.98 6.73
N ARG A 12 35.53 -16.74 8.00
CA ARG A 12 36.54 -16.44 9.04
C ARG A 12 36.36 -17.35 10.24
N GLU A 13 37.46 -17.67 10.89
CA GLU A 13 37.49 -18.49 12.12
C GLU A 13 37.58 -17.58 13.35
N TYR A 14 36.73 -17.87 14.35
CA TYR A 14 36.68 -17.19 15.63
C TYR A 14 36.74 -18.20 16.79
N GLU A 15 36.99 -17.72 17.98
CA GLU A 15 36.84 -18.55 19.18
C GLU A 15 35.37 -18.92 19.41
N GLN A 16 35.10 -20.09 19.97
CA GLN A 16 33.76 -20.52 20.35
C GLN A 16 33.21 -19.55 21.39
N GLY A 17 31.92 -19.15 21.23
CA GLY A 17 31.31 -18.14 22.06
C GLY A 17 31.51 -16.71 21.56
N VAL A 18 32.06 -16.52 20.34
CA VAL A 18 32.13 -15.20 19.71
C VAL A 18 30.74 -14.58 19.57
N THR A 19 30.64 -13.28 19.71
CA THR A 19 29.40 -12.54 19.59
C THR A 19 29.33 -11.73 18.30
N GLY A 20 28.13 -11.37 17.85
CA GLY A 20 27.95 -10.50 16.69
C GLY A 20 28.68 -9.16 16.83
N LEU A 21 28.75 -8.60 18.05
CA LEU A 21 29.53 -7.38 18.31
C LEU A 21 31.02 -7.59 18.08
N GLN A 22 31.62 -8.65 18.63
CA GLN A 22 33.04 -8.96 18.46
C GLN A 22 33.38 -9.22 16.98
N ILE A 23 32.48 -9.86 16.25
CA ILE A 23 32.63 -10.03 14.79
C ILE A 23 32.65 -8.65 14.11
N ALA A 24 31.69 -7.77 14.43
CA ALA A 24 31.64 -6.41 13.87
C ALA A 24 32.90 -5.60 14.21
N GLU A 25 33.39 -5.67 15.43
CA GLU A 25 34.65 -5.03 15.87
C GLU A 25 35.86 -5.53 15.10
N SER A 26 35.93 -6.85 14.82
CA SER A 26 36.99 -7.44 14.04
C SER A 26 37.04 -6.99 12.58
N ILE A 27 35.87 -6.54 12.05
CA ILE A 27 35.76 -6.02 10.70
C ILE A 27 36.12 -4.53 10.68
N SER A 28 35.42 -3.72 11.47
CA SER A 28 35.80 -2.31 11.67
C SER A 28 35.09 -1.69 12.90
N PRO A 29 35.77 -0.75 13.60
CA PRO A 29 35.16 0.00 14.70
C PRO A 29 33.96 0.88 14.26
N ALA A 30 33.91 1.27 12.98
CA ALA A 30 32.80 2.03 12.42
C ALA A 30 31.54 1.15 12.26
N LEU A 31 31.73 -0.09 11.83
CA LEU A 31 30.65 -1.08 11.72
C LEU A 31 30.08 -1.39 13.11
N ALA A 32 30.94 -1.74 14.06
CA ALA A 32 30.54 -2.08 15.43
C ALA A 32 29.67 -1.01 16.11
N ARG A 33 29.89 0.28 15.80
CA ARG A 33 29.08 1.38 16.34
C ARG A 33 27.71 1.54 15.69
N ASN A 34 27.48 0.94 14.53
CA ASN A 34 26.25 1.13 13.76
C ASN A 34 25.38 -0.14 13.70
N VAL A 35 25.92 -1.32 14.01
CA VAL A 35 25.13 -2.55 14.07
C VAL A 35 24.27 -2.59 15.32
N VAL A 36 23.06 -3.11 15.20
CA VAL A 36 22.06 -3.17 16.26
C VAL A 36 21.59 -4.58 16.60
N SER A 37 21.71 -5.52 15.66
CA SER A 37 21.44 -6.95 15.81
C SER A 37 22.24 -7.75 14.79
N CYS A 38 22.17 -9.08 14.86
CA CYS A 38 22.76 -9.96 13.85
C CYS A 38 21.82 -11.12 13.51
N GLY A 39 21.94 -11.61 12.28
CA GLY A 39 21.33 -12.87 11.84
C GLY A 39 22.30 -14.01 12.07
N VAL A 40 21.86 -15.10 12.66
CA VAL A 40 22.62 -16.35 12.83
C VAL A 40 21.81 -17.48 12.23
N ASN A 41 22.27 -18.05 11.14
CA ASN A 41 21.55 -19.09 10.39
C ASN A 41 20.11 -18.69 10.01
N GLY A 42 19.87 -17.41 9.70
CA GLY A 42 18.55 -16.87 9.35
C GLY A 42 17.68 -16.42 10.53
N GLU A 43 18.08 -16.68 11.77
CA GLU A 43 17.42 -16.16 12.96
C GLU A 43 18.05 -14.84 13.41
N THR A 44 17.25 -13.78 13.62
CA THR A 44 17.75 -12.51 14.15
C THR A 44 17.93 -12.62 15.67
N VAL A 45 19.13 -12.30 16.15
CA VAL A 45 19.50 -12.38 17.57
C VAL A 45 20.20 -11.10 18.05
N GLU A 46 20.34 -10.96 19.35
CA GLU A 46 21.08 -9.87 19.99
C GLU A 46 22.57 -9.91 19.63
N LEU A 47 23.20 -8.76 19.50
CA LEU A 47 24.64 -8.65 19.20
C LEU A 47 25.55 -9.30 20.23
N ASN A 48 25.12 -9.44 21.47
CA ASN A 48 25.88 -10.06 22.58
C ASN A 48 25.59 -11.56 22.77
N ARG A 49 24.74 -12.16 21.90
CA ARG A 49 24.46 -13.60 21.97
C ARG A 49 25.69 -14.40 21.52
N PRO A 50 26.18 -15.37 22.34
CA PRO A 50 27.35 -16.18 21.96
C PRO A 50 27.01 -17.17 20.84
N ILE A 51 27.89 -17.28 19.85
CA ILE A 51 27.81 -18.23 18.74
C ILE A 51 28.76 -19.36 19.05
N ASN A 52 28.23 -20.58 19.21
CA ASN A 52 28.99 -21.73 19.72
C ASN A 52 29.31 -22.79 18.65
N GLU A 53 28.78 -22.64 17.45
CA GLU A 53 28.92 -23.57 16.32
C GLU A 53 29.11 -22.80 15.01
N ASP A 54 29.50 -23.52 13.95
CA ASP A 54 29.66 -22.94 12.62
C ASP A 54 28.31 -22.34 12.16
N ALA A 55 28.34 -21.10 11.67
CA ALA A 55 27.11 -20.36 11.33
C ALA A 55 27.26 -19.40 10.16
N ASN A 56 26.18 -19.16 9.45
CA ASN A 56 26.04 -18.02 8.56
C ASN A 56 25.65 -16.80 9.39
N VAL A 57 26.40 -15.69 9.26
CA VAL A 57 26.18 -14.49 10.08
C VAL A 57 26.02 -13.27 9.20
N GLU A 58 24.95 -12.53 9.45
CA GLU A 58 24.68 -11.21 8.89
C GLU A 58 24.66 -10.15 10.00
N LEU A 59 25.10 -8.95 9.70
CA LEU A 59 25.16 -7.85 10.67
C LEU A 59 24.18 -6.75 10.26
N TYR A 60 23.15 -6.53 11.07
CA TYR A 60 22.07 -5.60 10.77
C TYR A 60 22.29 -4.23 11.42
N LYS A 61 22.14 -3.18 10.61
CA LYS A 61 22.11 -1.77 11.05
C LYS A 61 20.65 -1.32 11.23
N PHE A 62 20.46 -0.11 11.73
CA PHE A 62 19.12 0.46 11.88
C PHE A 62 18.38 0.60 10.53
N GLU A 63 19.07 0.79 9.42
CA GLU A 63 18.48 0.92 8.09
C GLU A 63 17.87 -0.39 7.59
N ASP A 64 18.39 -1.53 8.05
CA ASP A 64 17.92 -2.87 7.71
C ASP A 64 16.59 -3.18 8.44
N GLU A 65 15.72 -3.98 7.84
CA GLU A 65 14.41 -4.31 8.41
C GLU A 65 14.53 -5.01 9.77
N GLN A 66 15.39 -6.01 9.86
CA GLN A 66 15.67 -6.74 11.11
C GLN A 66 16.28 -5.83 12.19
N GLY A 67 17.11 -4.89 11.76
CA GLY A 67 17.71 -3.88 12.64
C GLY A 67 16.66 -2.91 13.18
N LYS A 68 15.75 -2.40 12.33
CA LYS A 68 14.61 -1.57 12.76
C LYS A 68 13.70 -2.31 13.72
N HIS A 69 13.37 -3.57 13.41
CA HIS A 69 12.53 -4.40 14.26
C HIS A 69 13.12 -4.53 15.67
N THR A 70 14.41 -4.90 15.77
CA THR A 70 15.14 -5.00 17.05
C THR A 70 15.14 -3.67 17.81
N PHE A 71 15.39 -2.57 17.10
CA PHE A 71 15.46 -1.23 17.68
C PHE A 71 14.10 -0.78 18.23
N TRP A 72 13.04 -0.93 17.44
CA TRP A 72 11.69 -0.53 17.84
C TRP A 72 11.10 -1.46 18.91
N HIS A 73 11.45 -2.75 18.90
CA HIS A 73 11.05 -3.66 19.97
C HIS A 73 11.63 -3.22 21.33
N THR A 74 12.91 -2.85 21.37
CA THR A 74 13.50 -2.28 22.58
C THR A 74 12.87 -0.93 22.97
N SER A 75 12.48 -0.13 21.98
CA SER A 75 11.79 1.15 22.22
C SER A 75 10.39 0.95 22.80
N ALA A 76 9.70 -0.15 22.45
CA ALA A 76 8.43 -0.52 23.08
C ALA A 76 8.61 -0.84 24.57
N HIS A 77 9.66 -1.59 24.91
CA HIS A 77 10.01 -1.85 26.31
C HIS A 77 10.41 -0.56 27.07
N LEU A 78 11.13 0.35 26.41
CA LEU A 78 11.46 1.66 26.98
C LEU A 78 10.21 2.53 27.23
N LEU A 79 9.19 2.41 26.36
CA LEU A 79 7.89 3.04 26.57
C LEU A 79 7.21 2.42 27.80
N ALA A 80 7.20 1.10 27.91
CA ALA A 80 6.58 0.43 29.05
C ALA A 80 7.25 0.79 30.39
N GLU A 81 8.59 0.83 30.43
CA GLU A 81 9.34 1.30 31.59
C GLU A 81 8.98 2.75 31.98
N ALA A 82 8.90 3.65 30.99
CA ALA A 82 8.48 5.04 31.21
C ALA A 82 7.05 5.13 31.76
N LEU A 83 6.14 4.30 31.25
CA LEU A 83 4.76 4.27 31.71
C LEU A 83 4.64 3.67 33.12
N GLN A 84 5.43 2.65 33.46
CA GLN A 84 5.51 2.08 34.80
C GLN A 84 5.91 3.13 35.85
N GLU A 85 6.91 3.99 35.53
CA GLU A 85 7.32 5.06 36.42
C GLU A 85 6.32 6.22 36.51
N LEU A 86 5.59 6.52 35.42
CA LEU A 86 4.66 7.64 35.35
C LEU A 86 3.25 7.32 35.88
N TYR A 87 2.83 6.05 35.78
CA TYR A 87 1.48 5.59 36.08
C TYR A 87 1.51 4.36 37.00
N PRO A 88 1.71 4.55 38.30
CA PRO A 88 1.74 3.44 39.27
C PRO A 88 0.47 2.58 39.18
N GLY A 89 0.64 1.25 39.17
CA GLY A 89 -0.45 0.30 39.05
C GLY A 89 -0.92 0.00 37.62
N ILE A 90 -0.23 0.54 36.60
CA ILE A 90 -0.50 0.22 35.20
C ILE A 90 -0.22 -1.26 34.92
N GLN A 91 -1.05 -1.91 34.10
CA GLN A 91 -0.85 -3.28 33.66
C GLN A 91 -0.47 -3.31 32.17
N PHE A 92 0.35 -4.29 31.81
CA PHE A 92 0.95 -4.40 30.50
C PHE A 92 0.39 -5.57 29.70
N GLY A 93 -0.01 -5.30 28.45
CA GLY A 93 -0.37 -6.28 27.44
C GLY A 93 0.83 -6.66 26.56
N PHE A 94 0.77 -6.30 25.27
CA PHE A 94 1.80 -6.60 24.27
C PHE A 94 2.42 -5.32 23.72
N GLY A 95 3.73 -5.40 23.42
CA GLY A 95 4.51 -4.28 22.89
C GLY A 95 5.40 -4.68 21.71
N PRO A 96 4.85 -5.04 20.53
CA PRO A 96 5.66 -5.41 19.37
C PRO A 96 6.21 -4.19 18.62
N ALA A 97 7.29 -4.42 17.89
CA ALA A 97 7.63 -3.60 16.74
C ALA A 97 6.62 -3.82 15.61
N VAL A 98 6.36 -2.78 14.83
CA VAL A 98 5.49 -2.79 13.65
C VAL A 98 6.21 -2.12 12.48
N GLU A 99 5.65 -2.21 11.28
CA GLU A 99 6.26 -1.69 10.03
C GLU A 99 6.76 -0.23 10.14
N SER A 100 6.07 0.62 10.91
CA SER A 100 6.39 2.05 11.03
C SER A 100 6.60 2.51 12.47
N GLY A 101 7.28 1.72 13.29
CA GLY A 101 7.56 2.05 14.68
C GLY A 101 7.23 0.92 15.65
N PHE A 102 6.60 1.26 16.75
CA PHE A 102 6.21 0.32 17.79
C PHE A 102 4.91 0.77 18.48
N PHE A 103 4.29 -0.14 19.20
CA PHE A 103 3.24 0.23 20.15
C PHE A 103 3.38 -0.55 21.45
N TYR A 104 2.63 -0.14 22.47
CA TYR A 104 2.41 -0.93 23.67
C TYR A 104 0.95 -0.83 24.11
N ASP A 105 0.35 -1.97 24.43
CA ASP A 105 -1.00 -2.07 24.98
C ASP A 105 -0.93 -2.06 26.51
N VAL A 106 -1.63 -1.12 27.12
CA VAL A 106 -1.63 -0.96 28.56
C VAL A 106 -3.05 -0.80 29.12
N MET A 107 -3.24 -1.20 30.36
CA MET A 107 -4.43 -0.91 31.13
C MET A 107 -4.04 0.01 32.29
N PRO A 108 -4.34 1.32 32.19
CA PRO A 108 -4.14 2.25 33.30
C PRO A 108 -4.96 1.85 34.53
N ALA A 109 -4.46 2.15 35.73
CA ALA A 109 -5.22 1.92 36.97
C ALA A 109 -6.52 2.74 36.98
N GLU A 110 -7.48 2.33 37.82
CA GLU A 110 -8.78 3.02 37.90
C GLU A 110 -8.62 4.52 38.18
N GLY A 111 -9.31 5.32 37.40
CA GLY A 111 -9.25 6.78 37.47
C GLY A 111 -8.05 7.43 36.71
N GLN A 112 -7.15 6.65 36.13
CA GLN A 112 -6.06 7.15 35.28
C GLN A 112 -6.47 7.07 33.81
N VAL A 113 -6.11 8.11 33.04
CA VAL A 113 -6.35 8.16 31.58
C VAL A 113 -5.07 8.65 30.92
N ILE A 114 -4.65 7.98 29.88
CA ILE A 114 -3.52 8.39 29.03
C ILE A 114 -4.08 8.97 27.73
N SER A 115 -3.71 10.19 27.41
CA SER A 115 -4.20 10.96 26.26
C SER A 115 -3.06 11.63 25.52
N GLU A 116 -3.39 12.30 24.40
CA GLU A 116 -2.39 13.09 23.64
C GLU A 116 -1.70 14.17 24.48
N ASN A 117 -2.34 14.68 25.54
CA ASN A 117 -1.76 15.66 26.46
C ASN A 117 -0.55 15.12 27.26
N ASP A 118 -0.45 13.80 27.36
CA ASP A 118 0.62 13.11 28.10
C ASP A 118 1.86 12.82 27.26
N PHE A 119 1.77 12.96 25.94
CA PHE A 119 2.84 12.55 25.00
C PHE A 119 4.18 13.19 25.35
N ALA A 120 4.22 14.51 25.57
CA ALA A 120 5.47 15.22 25.90
C ALA A 120 6.10 14.71 27.21
N LYS A 121 5.27 14.35 28.21
CA LYS A 121 5.71 13.81 29.49
C LYS A 121 6.29 12.40 29.33
N ILE A 122 5.62 11.56 28.54
CA ILE A 122 6.07 10.20 28.22
C ILE A 122 7.38 10.24 27.43
N GLU A 123 7.46 11.03 26.36
CA GLU A 123 8.68 11.23 25.57
C GLU A 123 9.86 11.69 26.40
N ALA A 124 9.65 12.66 27.28
CA ALA A 124 10.68 13.17 28.19
C ALA A 124 11.19 12.07 29.13
N LYS A 125 10.30 11.25 29.67
CA LYS A 125 10.65 10.14 30.56
C LYS A 125 11.40 9.04 29.80
N MET A 126 10.95 8.66 28.61
CA MET A 126 11.68 7.70 27.76
C MET A 126 13.11 8.18 27.46
N MET A 127 13.28 9.46 27.16
CA MET A 127 14.60 10.01 26.89
C MET A 127 15.48 10.15 28.13
N GLU A 128 14.88 10.34 29.31
CA GLU A 128 15.58 10.27 30.61
C GLU A 128 16.13 8.86 30.86
N LEU A 129 15.28 7.83 30.69
CA LEU A 129 15.64 6.42 30.84
C LEU A 129 16.70 5.98 29.82
N ALA A 130 16.51 6.33 28.55
CA ALA A 130 17.49 6.03 27.50
C ALA A 130 18.91 6.59 27.81
N LYS A 131 18.98 7.78 28.44
CA LYS A 131 20.27 8.38 28.86
C LYS A 131 20.98 7.62 29.96
N LYS A 132 20.26 6.83 30.76
CA LYS A 132 20.86 5.97 31.78
C LYS A 132 21.70 4.85 31.15
N ASN A 133 21.43 4.54 29.86
CA ASN A 133 22.14 3.53 29.08
C ASN A 133 22.11 2.14 29.74
N GLU A 134 20.96 1.77 30.27
CA GLU A 134 20.76 0.49 30.96
C GLU A 134 20.97 -0.68 29.98
N PRO A 135 21.67 -1.77 30.43
CA PRO A 135 21.77 -2.98 29.63
C PRO A 135 20.41 -3.66 29.53
N VAL A 136 20.13 -4.24 28.35
CA VAL A 136 18.96 -5.11 28.14
C VAL A 136 19.42 -6.56 28.34
N VAL A 137 18.95 -7.17 29.41
CA VAL A 137 19.42 -8.50 29.85
C VAL A 137 18.37 -9.56 29.56
N ARG A 138 18.71 -10.51 28.70
CA ARG A 138 17.92 -11.70 28.41
C ARG A 138 18.13 -12.75 29.51
N LYS A 139 17.04 -13.34 30.00
CA LYS A 139 17.07 -14.48 30.90
C LYS A 139 16.17 -15.60 30.39
N GLU A 140 16.60 -16.82 30.59
CA GLU A 140 15.77 -18.01 30.44
C GLU A 140 15.30 -18.44 31.84
N VAL A 141 14.01 -18.51 32.01
CA VAL A 141 13.38 -18.81 33.33
C VAL A 141 12.34 -19.91 33.16
N ALA A 142 12.12 -20.68 34.21
CA ALA A 142 11.02 -21.64 34.19
C ALA A 142 9.67 -20.91 34.15
N LYS A 143 8.70 -21.44 33.41
CA LYS A 143 7.33 -20.86 33.29
C LYS A 143 6.73 -20.57 34.68
N ALA A 144 6.91 -21.46 35.65
CA ALA A 144 6.39 -21.29 37.01
C ALA A 144 7.02 -20.11 37.77
N ASP A 145 8.34 -19.89 37.56
CA ASP A 145 9.07 -18.79 38.20
C ASP A 145 8.65 -17.45 37.61
N ALA A 146 8.56 -17.37 36.27
CA ALA A 146 8.05 -16.17 35.59
C ALA A 146 6.61 -15.84 36.01
N LEU A 147 5.73 -16.84 36.11
CA LEU A 147 4.36 -16.64 36.56
C LEU A 147 4.31 -16.10 37.99
N ALA A 148 5.18 -16.60 38.88
CA ALA A 148 5.28 -16.12 40.25
C ALA A 148 5.75 -14.65 40.31
N GLU A 149 6.74 -14.28 39.50
CA GLU A 149 7.26 -12.92 39.39
C GLU A 149 6.18 -11.94 38.89
N PHE A 150 5.51 -12.22 37.77
CA PHE A 150 4.46 -11.35 37.24
C PHE A 150 3.21 -11.29 38.13
N LYS A 151 2.90 -12.36 38.89
CA LYS A 151 1.84 -12.33 39.92
C LYS A 151 2.20 -11.41 41.09
N ALA A 152 3.45 -11.44 41.54
CA ALA A 152 3.93 -10.55 42.61
C ALA A 152 3.88 -9.06 42.17
N ASP A 153 4.12 -8.78 40.89
CA ASP A 153 4.08 -7.45 40.32
C ASP A 153 2.65 -7.01 39.89
N GLY A 154 1.63 -7.85 40.12
CA GLY A 154 0.23 -7.53 39.81
C GLY A 154 -0.10 -7.48 38.33
N GLN A 155 0.69 -8.11 37.47
CA GLN A 155 0.55 -8.08 35.99
C GLN A 155 -0.40 -9.20 35.50
N GLU A 156 -1.71 -9.00 35.67
CA GLU A 156 -2.73 -10.02 35.37
C GLU A 156 -2.73 -10.46 33.90
N TYR A 157 -2.59 -9.54 32.93
CA TYR A 157 -2.59 -9.87 31.51
C TYR A 157 -1.34 -10.68 31.11
N LYS A 158 -0.19 -10.42 31.72
CA LYS A 158 1.03 -11.24 31.51
C LYS A 158 0.84 -12.65 32.11
N CYS A 159 0.22 -12.74 33.30
CA CYS A 159 -0.09 -14.02 33.90
C CYS A 159 -1.05 -14.85 33.04
N GLU A 160 -2.12 -14.23 32.54
CA GLU A 160 -3.07 -14.89 31.65
C GLU A 160 -2.35 -15.41 30.36
N HIS A 161 -1.47 -14.60 29.77
CA HIS A 161 -0.70 -15.02 28.60
C HIS A 161 0.23 -16.21 28.91
N ILE A 162 0.93 -16.19 30.05
CA ILE A 162 1.80 -17.29 30.44
C ILE A 162 0.97 -18.57 30.67
N GLU A 163 -0.17 -18.47 31.32
CA GLU A 163 -0.99 -19.64 31.68
C GLU A 163 -1.65 -20.28 30.45
N GLN A 164 -2.17 -19.47 29.50
CA GLN A 164 -3.01 -19.94 28.40
C GLN A 164 -2.29 -20.19 27.10
N ASP A 165 -1.23 -19.43 26.79
CA ASP A 165 -0.62 -19.43 25.46
C ASP A 165 0.79 -20.04 25.41
N LEU A 166 1.45 -20.20 26.55
CA LEU A 166 2.80 -20.76 26.58
C LEU A 166 2.79 -22.22 27.05
N GLU A 167 3.57 -23.04 26.34
CA GLU A 167 3.79 -24.43 26.75
C GLU A 167 4.63 -24.49 28.03
N ASP A 168 4.56 -25.63 28.76
CA ASP A 168 5.41 -25.87 29.91
C ASP A 168 6.88 -25.99 29.47
N GLY A 169 7.75 -25.36 30.24
CA GLY A 169 9.18 -25.36 29.94
C GLY A 169 9.87 -24.05 30.31
N THR A 170 10.91 -23.75 29.55
CA THR A 170 11.69 -22.52 29.70
C THR A 170 11.14 -21.45 28.78
N ILE A 171 10.92 -20.27 29.33
CA ILE A 171 10.49 -19.07 28.62
C ILE A 171 11.53 -17.97 28.77
N THR A 172 11.45 -16.94 27.94
CA THR A 172 12.41 -15.82 27.96
C THR A 172 11.77 -14.56 28.53
N THR A 173 12.54 -13.88 29.39
CA THR A 173 12.26 -12.54 29.89
C THR A 173 13.41 -11.60 29.57
N TYR A 174 13.09 -10.32 29.41
CA TYR A 174 14.10 -9.27 29.20
C TYR A 174 13.91 -8.17 30.25
N THR A 175 15.00 -7.83 30.91
CA THR A 175 15.03 -6.81 31.95
C THR A 175 15.88 -5.62 31.49
N GLN A 176 15.38 -4.41 31.63
CA GLN A 176 16.09 -3.15 31.48
C GLN A 176 15.70 -2.22 32.63
N GLY A 177 16.68 -1.58 33.29
CA GLY A 177 16.42 -0.77 34.46
C GLY A 177 15.59 -1.53 35.51
N ASN A 178 14.42 -1.01 35.82
CA ASN A 178 13.46 -1.61 36.76
C ASN A 178 12.25 -2.27 36.08
N PHE A 179 12.31 -2.45 34.76
CA PHE A 179 11.23 -3.08 33.98
C PHE A 179 11.65 -4.44 33.44
N THR A 180 10.82 -5.45 33.69
CA THR A 180 10.96 -6.81 33.14
C THR A 180 9.75 -7.14 32.29
N ASP A 181 9.98 -7.64 31.08
CA ASP A 181 8.91 -8.11 30.20
C ASP A 181 9.10 -9.55 29.76
N LEU A 182 7.97 -10.20 29.48
CA LEU A 182 7.89 -11.50 28.83
C LEU A 182 7.98 -11.33 27.32
N CYS A 183 9.05 -11.83 26.70
CA CYS A 183 9.31 -11.53 25.28
C CYS A 183 10.29 -12.53 24.67
N ARG A 184 10.19 -12.73 23.35
CA ARG A 184 11.12 -13.61 22.60
C ARG A 184 12.37 -12.88 22.11
N GLY A 185 12.37 -11.56 22.13
CA GLY A 185 13.45 -10.75 21.54
C GLY A 185 13.35 -10.66 20.01
N PRO A 186 14.44 -10.29 19.29
CA PRO A 186 15.67 -9.74 19.87
C PRO A 186 15.53 -8.29 20.34
N HIS A 187 16.52 -7.85 21.14
CA HIS A 187 16.62 -6.49 21.65
C HIS A 187 18.00 -5.88 21.40
N LEU A 188 18.10 -4.55 21.52
CA LEU A 188 19.36 -3.83 21.60
C LEU A 188 20.15 -4.26 22.84
N MET A 189 21.47 -4.14 22.83
CA MET A 189 22.31 -4.43 24.00
C MET A 189 22.04 -3.48 25.17
N ASN A 190 21.66 -2.24 24.88
CA ASN A 190 21.35 -1.24 25.89
C ASN A 190 20.37 -0.17 25.35
N THR A 191 19.72 0.55 26.25
CA THR A 191 18.74 1.60 25.93
C THR A 191 19.37 2.86 25.38
N GLY A 192 20.65 3.07 25.61
CA GLY A 192 21.40 4.29 25.23
C GLY A 192 21.60 4.48 23.73
N LEU A 193 21.30 3.47 22.90
CA LEU A 193 21.28 3.59 21.45
C LEU A 193 20.07 4.41 20.95
N ILE A 194 18.99 4.50 21.74
CA ILE A 194 17.78 5.26 21.42
C ILE A 194 18.04 6.74 21.73
N LYS A 195 18.19 7.56 20.68
CA LYS A 195 18.55 9.00 20.82
C LYS A 195 17.40 9.95 20.54
N ALA A 196 16.32 9.48 19.94
CA ALA A 196 15.16 10.29 19.64
C ALA A 196 13.90 9.42 19.64
N VAL A 197 12.83 9.93 20.26
CA VAL A 197 11.53 9.25 20.39
C VAL A 197 10.42 10.23 20.08
N LYS A 198 9.36 9.76 19.46
CA LYS A 198 8.09 10.46 19.28
C LYS A 198 6.92 9.53 19.53
N ILE A 199 6.02 9.92 20.43
CA ILE A 199 4.70 9.27 20.57
C ILE A 199 3.80 9.85 19.49
N THR A 200 3.20 8.99 18.67
CA THR A 200 2.48 9.40 17.46
C THR A 200 0.98 9.41 17.62
N SER A 201 0.43 8.47 18.40
CA SER A 201 -1.02 8.41 18.64
C SER A 201 -1.36 7.51 19.84
N VAL A 202 -2.60 7.65 20.31
CA VAL A 202 -3.23 6.76 21.28
C VAL A 202 -4.56 6.25 20.71
N ALA A 203 -4.86 4.99 20.91
CA ALA A 203 -6.09 4.35 20.44
C ALA A 203 -6.59 3.30 21.45
N GLY A 204 -7.89 2.96 21.40
CA GLY A 204 -8.42 1.81 22.10
C GLY A 204 -8.13 0.51 21.33
N ALA A 205 -7.73 -0.53 22.04
CA ALA A 205 -7.56 -1.88 21.50
C ALA A 205 -8.16 -2.90 22.45
N PHE A 206 -8.88 -3.89 21.93
CA PHE A 206 -9.41 -4.94 22.79
C PHE A 206 -8.33 -5.98 23.11
N TRP A 207 -8.30 -6.45 24.36
CA TRP A 207 -7.38 -7.50 24.77
C TRP A 207 -7.49 -8.72 23.84
N ARG A 208 -6.37 -9.17 23.28
CA ARG A 208 -6.27 -10.25 22.28
C ARG A 208 -7.12 -10.05 21.03
N GLY A 209 -7.55 -8.81 20.75
CA GLY A 209 -8.39 -8.48 19.59
C GLY A 209 -9.85 -8.95 19.74
N ASP A 210 -10.27 -9.43 20.89
CA ASP A 210 -11.64 -9.85 21.16
C ASP A 210 -12.48 -8.67 21.66
N ALA A 211 -13.44 -8.22 20.86
CA ALA A 211 -14.35 -7.13 21.19
C ALA A 211 -15.25 -7.37 22.41
N LYS A 212 -15.27 -8.59 22.97
CA LYS A 212 -15.98 -8.94 24.21
C LYS A 212 -15.11 -8.78 25.45
N ARG A 213 -13.79 -8.57 25.26
CA ARG A 213 -12.80 -8.38 26.32
C ARG A 213 -12.61 -6.89 26.65
N GLU A 214 -11.81 -6.64 27.66
CA GLU A 214 -11.49 -5.30 28.14
C GLU A 214 -10.82 -4.46 27.05
N GLN A 215 -11.17 -3.17 27.03
CA GLN A 215 -10.55 -2.21 26.12
C GLN A 215 -9.30 -1.62 26.77
N MET A 216 -8.14 -1.96 26.23
CA MET A 216 -6.84 -1.42 26.59
C MET A 216 -6.56 -0.10 25.87
N THR A 217 -5.61 0.64 26.38
CA THR A 217 -5.03 1.82 25.73
C THR A 217 -3.78 1.40 24.96
N ARG A 218 -3.80 1.56 23.63
CA ARG A 218 -2.67 1.30 22.73
C ARG A 218 -1.94 2.61 22.44
N ILE A 219 -0.67 2.69 22.77
CA ILE A 219 0.17 3.87 22.59
C ILE A 219 1.18 3.58 21.50
N TYR A 220 1.11 4.32 20.39
CA TYR A 220 2.04 4.20 19.26
C TYR A 220 3.20 5.18 19.38
N GLY A 221 4.38 4.71 19.00
CA GLY A 221 5.58 5.53 18.98
C GLY A 221 6.53 5.15 17.85
N ILE A 222 7.49 6.04 17.62
CA ILE A 222 8.61 5.80 16.72
C ILE A 222 9.89 6.34 17.35
N SER A 223 11.02 5.71 17.05
CA SER A 223 12.32 6.07 17.62
C SER A 223 13.44 5.92 16.59
N PHE A 224 14.52 6.66 16.83
CA PHE A 224 15.67 6.69 15.91
C PHE A 224 17.00 6.76 16.69
N PRO A 225 18.10 6.25 16.10
CA PRO A 225 19.44 6.35 16.67
C PRO A 225 20.05 7.76 16.56
N LYS A 226 19.39 8.68 15.84
CA LYS A 226 19.83 10.08 15.68
C LYS A 226 18.62 11.00 15.63
N LYS A 227 18.72 12.16 16.32
CA LYS A 227 17.64 13.15 16.30
C LYS A 227 17.33 13.66 14.89
N LYS A 228 18.35 13.86 14.04
CA LYS A 228 18.18 14.30 12.65
C LYS A 228 17.22 13.38 11.87
N MET A 229 17.31 12.05 12.08
CA MET A 229 16.42 11.07 11.41
C MET A 229 14.97 11.24 11.86
N LEU A 230 14.73 11.52 13.15
CA LEU A 230 13.39 11.83 13.65
C LEU A 230 12.86 13.12 13.02
N ASP A 231 13.68 14.19 12.98
CA ASP A 231 13.27 15.47 12.41
C ASP A 231 12.91 15.33 10.92
N GLU A 232 13.69 14.59 10.15
CA GLU A 232 13.40 14.25 8.75
C GLU A 232 12.10 13.42 8.61
N TYR A 233 11.89 12.43 9.47
CA TYR A 233 10.67 11.65 9.51
C TYR A 233 9.43 12.51 9.81
N LEU A 234 9.52 13.44 10.77
CA LEU A 234 8.42 14.33 11.11
C LEU A 234 8.05 15.28 9.96
N VAL A 235 9.03 15.74 9.18
CA VAL A 235 8.77 16.50 7.95
C VAL A 235 7.99 15.66 6.94
N ILE A 236 8.41 14.40 6.71
CA ILE A 236 7.71 13.47 5.82
C ILE A 236 6.27 13.22 6.31
N LEU A 237 6.09 13.05 7.63
CA LEU A 237 4.77 12.81 8.21
C LEU A 237 3.83 14.02 8.03
N GLU A 238 4.35 15.24 8.22
CA GLU A 238 3.58 16.48 7.98
C GLU A 238 3.21 16.64 6.49
N GLU A 239 4.14 16.36 5.59
CA GLU A 239 3.85 16.35 4.16
C GLU A 239 2.81 15.27 3.80
N ALA A 240 2.87 14.07 4.41
CA ALA A 240 1.86 13.03 4.25
C ALA A 240 0.45 13.52 4.64
N LYS A 241 0.32 14.19 5.78
CA LYS A 241 -0.96 14.76 6.23
C LYS A 241 -1.50 15.82 5.27
N LYS A 242 -0.62 16.67 4.71
CA LYS A 242 -1.02 17.70 3.72
C LYS A 242 -1.49 17.07 2.41
N ARG A 243 -0.93 15.93 2.02
CA ARG A 243 -1.20 15.21 0.78
C ARG A 243 -2.30 14.17 0.89
N ASP A 244 -2.88 13.95 2.08
CA ASP A 244 -3.91 12.93 2.32
C ASP A 244 -5.05 13.07 1.29
N HIS A 245 -5.26 12.00 0.50
CA HIS A 245 -6.25 11.96 -0.57
C HIS A 245 -7.68 12.21 -0.07
N ARG A 246 -7.99 11.87 1.20
CA ARG A 246 -9.31 12.10 1.80
C ARG A 246 -9.57 13.59 1.99
N LYS A 247 -8.55 14.34 2.42
CA LYS A 247 -8.62 15.79 2.59
C LYS A 247 -8.70 16.49 1.23
N ILE A 248 -7.73 16.18 0.35
CA ILE A 248 -7.65 16.79 -0.99
C ILE A 248 -8.88 16.43 -1.82
N GLY A 249 -9.30 15.17 -1.80
CA GLY A 249 -10.48 14.71 -2.53
C GLY A 249 -11.76 15.42 -2.11
N LYS A 250 -11.90 15.74 -0.81
CA LYS A 250 -13.00 16.56 -0.29
C LYS A 250 -12.88 18.02 -0.74
N GLU A 251 -11.71 18.63 -0.66
CA GLU A 251 -11.44 20.01 -1.10
C GLU A 251 -11.72 20.19 -2.61
N MET A 252 -11.33 19.21 -3.42
CA MET A 252 -11.54 19.18 -4.88
C MET A 252 -12.89 18.64 -5.30
N GLU A 253 -13.73 18.16 -4.39
CA GLU A 253 -15.05 17.59 -4.65
C GLU A 253 -14.98 16.37 -5.60
N LEU A 254 -14.01 15.45 -5.37
CA LEU A 254 -13.80 14.29 -6.23
C LEU A 254 -14.66 13.09 -5.85
N PHE A 255 -14.80 12.81 -4.56
CA PHE A 255 -15.57 11.68 -4.04
C PHE A 255 -16.07 11.94 -2.62
N MET A 256 -17.00 11.10 -2.17
CA MET A 256 -17.50 11.12 -0.80
C MET A 256 -17.83 9.71 -0.31
N PHE A 257 -17.93 9.58 1.01
CA PHE A 257 -18.51 8.42 1.67
C PHE A 257 -19.79 8.85 2.41
N SER A 258 -20.79 7.98 2.42
CA SER A 258 -22.05 8.20 3.14
C SER A 258 -22.34 7.02 4.05
N GLU A 259 -22.66 7.28 5.31
CA GLU A 259 -23.07 6.24 6.25
C GLU A 259 -24.33 5.48 5.80
N ARG A 260 -25.24 6.17 5.10
CA ARG A 260 -26.45 5.57 4.55
C ARG A 260 -26.17 4.61 3.41
N VAL A 261 -25.13 4.88 2.59
CA VAL A 261 -24.72 3.98 1.51
C VAL A 261 -23.92 2.80 2.08
N GLY A 262 -23.11 3.06 3.08
CA GLY A 262 -22.33 2.03 3.78
C GLY A 262 -20.84 2.32 3.81
N LYS A 263 -20.16 1.68 4.78
CA LYS A 263 -18.71 1.84 4.97
C LYS A 263 -17.94 1.17 3.83
N GLY A 264 -16.92 1.86 3.32
CA GLY A 264 -16.07 1.35 2.25
C GLY A 264 -16.72 1.36 0.85
N LEU A 265 -17.81 2.09 0.67
CA LEU A 265 -18.52 2.26 -0.60
C LEU A 265 -18.39 3.71 -1.08
N PRO A 266 -17.36 4.03 -1.90
CA PRO A 266 -17.13 5.39 -2.37
C PRO A 266 -18.17 5.82 -3.39
N ILE A 267 -18.60 7.08 -3.30
CA ILE A 267 -19.42 7.76 -4.31
C ILE A 267 -18.50 8.72 -5.06
N TRP A 268 -18.35 8.53 -6.36
CA TRP A 268 -17.66 9.46 -7.23
C TRP A 268 -18.55 10.67 -7.54
N LEU A 269 -18.07 11.85 -7.20
CA LEU A 269 -18.73 13.11 -7.53
C LEU A 269 -18.45 13.49 -8.99
N PRO A 270 -19.14 14.49 -9.58
CA PRO A 270 -18.99 14.82 -10.99
C PRO A 270 -17.53 15.02 -11.45
N LYS A 271 -16.70 15.73 -10.67
CA LYS A 271 -15.28 15.96 -10.99
C LYS A 271 -14.45 14.69 -10.90
N GLY A 272 -14.67 13.88 -9.87
CA GLY A 272 -14.01 12.59 -9.73
C GLY A 272 -14.42 11.59 -10.82
N THR A 273 -15.68 11.63 -11.24
CA THR A 273 -16.16 10.83 -12.39
C THR A 273 -15.44 11.23 -13.67
N GLN A 274 -15.28 12.53 -13.93
CA GLN A 274 -14.51 12.99 -15.10
C GLN A 274 -13.05 12.54 -15.06
N LEU A 275 -12.39 12.67 -13.89
CA LEU A 275 -11.02 12.19 -13.70
C LEU A 275 -10.92 10.70 -14.01
N ARG A 276 -11.82 9.89 -13.45
CA ARG A 276 -11.91 8.45 -13.68
C ARG A 276 -12.10 8.09 -15.15
N LEU A 277 -13.02 8.77 -15.85
CA LEU A 277 -13.26 8.53 -17.28
C LEU A 277 -12.02 8.83 -18.11
N ARG A 278 -11.24 9.88 -17.80
CA ARG A 278 -10.00 10.20 -18.49
C ARG A 278 -8.90 9.16 -18.25
N LEU A 279 -8.80 8.63 -17.04
CA LEU A 279 -7.90 7.49 -16.78
C LEU A 279 -8.27 6.29 -17.66
N GLN A 280 -9.56 5.98 -17.78
CA GLN A 280 -10.04 4.92 -18.64
C GLN A 280 -9.76 5.19 -20.15
N GLU A 281 -9.97 6.42 -20.60
CA GLU A 281 -9.69 6.84 -21.99
C GLU A 281 -8.19 6.71 -22.31
N LEU A 282 -7.32 7.15 -21.39
CA LEU A 282 -5.88 6.98 -21.54
C LEU A 282 -5.51 5.51 -21.71
N LEU A 283 -5.99 4.64 -20.81
CA LEU A 283 -5.65 3.22 -20.90
C LEU A 283 -6.19 2.59 -22.19
N ARG A 284 -7.41 2.93 -22.62
CA ARG A 284 -7.93 2.48 -23.93
C ARG A 284 -7.03 2.91 -25.09
N SER A 285 -6.50 4.14 -25.06
CA SER A 285 -5.56 4.62 -26.10
C SER A 285 -4.27 3.81 -26.11
N LEU A 286 -3.69 3.54 -24.93
CA LEU A 286 -2.48 2.73 -24.78
C LEU A 286 -2.67 1.29 -25.22
N LEU A 287 -3.87 0.74 -25.04
CA LEU A 287 -4.21 -0.66 -25.38
C LEU A 287 -4.63 -0.85 -26.86
N LYS A 288 -4.94 0.24 -27.58
CA LYS A 288 -5.39 0.18 -28.97
C LYS A 288 -4.44 -0.59 -29.89
N PRO A 289 -3.10 -0.44 -29.84
CA PRO A 289 -2.18 -1.21 -30.68
C PRO A 289 -2.21 -2.71 -30.46
N TYR A 290 -2.66 -3.16 -29.28
CA TYR A 290 -2.67 -4.56 -28.87
C TYR A 290 -4.01 -5.27 -29.16
N ASN A 291 -4.98 -4.58 -29.77
CA ASN A 291 -6.28 -5.15 -30.18
C ASN A 291 -7.05 -5.85 -29.03
N TYR A 292 -7.14 -5.18 -27.87
CA TYR A 292 -8.01 -5.66 -26.78
C TYR A 292 -9.50 -5.51 -27.14
N GLN A 293 -10.28 -6.53 -26.77
CA GLN A 293 -11.74 -6.54 -26.90
C GLN A 293 -12.37 -6.21 -25.55
N GLU A 294 -13.04 -5.06 -25.46
CA GLU A 294 -13.70 -4.64 -24.22
C GLU A 294 -15.05 -5.35 -24.08
N VAL A 295 -15.32 -5.83 -22.87
CA VAL A 295 -16.59 -6.44 -22.46
C VAL A 295 -17.15 -5.74 -21.23
N ILE A 296 -18.42 -5.96 -20.91
CA ILE A 296 -19.08 -5.51 -19.69
C ILE A 296 -19.80 -6.72 -19.08
N CYS A 297 -19.34 -7.15 -17.92
CA CYS A 297 -19.91 -8.28 -17.20
C CYS A 297 -20.79 -7.80 -16.03
N PRO A 298 -21.82 -8.55 -15.64
CA PRO A 298 -22.64 -8.19 -14.49
C PRO A 298 -21.84 -8.19 -13.18
N GLY A 299 -22.27 -7.38 -12.22
CA GLY A 299 -21.64 -7.31 -10.89
C GLY A 299 -21.98 -8.46 -9.95
N ILE A 300 -22.85 -9.36 -10.37
CA ILE A 300 -23.26 -10.58 -9.67
C ILE A 300 -23.15 -11.79 -10.60
N GLY A 301 -22.98 -12.97 -10.04
CA GLY A 301 -22.98 -14.22 -10.78
C GLY A 301 -23.51 -15.38 -9.95
N GLY A 302 -23.95 -16.46 -10.57
CA GLY A 302 -24.37 -17.67 -9.88
C GLY A 302 -23.22 -18.22 -9.02
N LYS A 303 -23.50 -18.68 -7.82
CA LYS A 303 -22.51 -19.24 -6.88
C LYS A 303 -21.67 -20.35 -7.52
N SER A 304 -22.30 -21.18 -8.38
CA SER A 304 -21.62 -22.28 -9.10
C SER A 304 -20.42 -21.81 -9.94
N LEU A 305 -20.50 -20.61 -10.53
CA LEU A 305 -19.40 -20.01 -11.27
C LEU A 305 -18.15 -19.83 -10.38
N TYR A 306 -18.34 -19.35 -9.16
CA TYR A 306 -17.26 -19.11 -8.19
C TYR A 306 -16.80 -20.38 -7.49
N VAL A 307 -17.65 -21.41 -7.39
CA VAL A 307 -17.26 -22.76 -6.97
C VAL A 307 -16.35 -23.38 -8.04
N THR A 308 -16.75 -23.32 -9.32
CA THR A 308 -15.95 -23.83 -10.45
C THR A 308 -14.57 -23.18 -10.48
N SER A 309 -14.49 -21.86 -10.34
CA SER A 309 -13.23 -21.14 -10.38
C SER A 309 -12.38 -21.30 -9.10
N GLY A 310 -12.91 -21.82 -8.00
CA GLY A 310 -12.24 -21.94 -6.71
C GLY A 310 -12.32 -20.69 -5.83
N HIS A 311 -12.82 -19.57 -6.33
CA HIS A 311 -12.90 -18.34 -5.56
C HIS A 311 -13.79 -18.47 -4.31
N TYR A 312 -14.87 -19.25 -4.38
CA TYR A 312 -15.75 -19.45 -3.24
C TYR A 312 -15.05 -20.10 -2.04
N ALA A 313 -14.18 -21.07 -2.29
CA ALA A 313 -13.42 -21.77 -1.25
C ALA A 313 -12.29 -20.89 -0.66
N HIS A 314 -11.54 -20.18 -1.52
CA HIS A 314 -10.33 -19.47 -1.12
C HIS A 314 -10.58 -18.03 -0.63
N TYR A 315 -11.65 -17.38 -1.10
CA TYR A 315 -12.02 -16.03 -0.64
C TYR A 315 -12.99 -15.99 0.56
N GLY A 316 -13.51 -17.12 0.97
CA GLY A 316 -14.49 -17.35 2.02
C GLY A 316 -14.85 -16.23 3.00
N LYS A 317 -13.87 -15.76 3.79
CA LYS A 317 -14.08 -14.69 4.79
C LYS A 317 -14.06 -13.28 4.21
N ASP A 318 -13.43 -13.09 3.06
CA ASP A 318 -13.25 -11.79 2.39
C ASP A 318 -14.25 -11.60 1.24
N ALA A 319 -15.18 -12.52 1.03
CA ALA A 319 -16.30 -12.38 0.13
C ALA A 319 -17.58 -11.96 0.88
N PHE A 320 -18.44 -11.20 0.21
CA PHE A 320 -19.82 -11.07 0.67
C PHE A 320 -20.51 -12.42 0.64
N GLN A 321 -21.34 -12.71 1.65
CA GLN A 321 -22.08 -13.96 1.72
C GLN A 321 -23.02 -14.11 0.50
N PRO A 322 -23.29 -15.33 0.03
CA PRO A 322 -24.22 -15.57 -1.05
C PRO A 322 -25.60 -14.96 -0.78
N ILE A 323 -26.18 -14.40 -1.82
CA ILE A 323 -27.53 -13.83 -1.81
C ILE A 323 -28.50 -14.95 -2.16
N GLN A 324 -29.40 -15.25 -1.23
CA GLN A 324 -30.51 -16.18 -1.45
C GLN A 324 -31.60 -15.49 -2.29
N THR A 325 -32.13 -16.19 -3.28
CA THR A 325 -33.29 -15.73 -4.05
C THR A 325 -34.58 -16.38 -3.53
N PRO A 326 -35.78 -15.94 -3.99
CA PRO A 326 -37.03 -16.61 -3.67
C PRO A 326 -37.15 -18.04 -4.25
N GLU A 327 -36.31 -18.40 -5.22
CA GLU A 327 -36.24 -19.73 -5.84
C GLU A 327 -35.38 -20.65 -4.98
N GLU A 328 -35.87 -21.85 -4.69
CA GLU A 328 -35.09 -22.88 -3.99
C GLU A 328 -33.87 -23.29 -4.85
N ASP A 329 -32.70 -23.42 -4.23
CA ASP A 329 -31.45 -23.81 -4.87
C ASP A 329 -30.80 -22.76 -5.80
N GLU A 330 -31.30 -21.52 -5.83
CA GLU A 330 -30.71 -20.44 -6.59
C GLU A 330 -29.97 -19.45 -5.67
N GLU A 331 -28.64 -19.41 -5.78
CA GLU A 331 -27.77 -18.50 -5.02
C GLU A 331 -26.90 -17.67 -5.96
N TYR A 332 -26.84 -16.37 -5.69
CA TYR A 332 -25.93 -15.45 -6.36
C TYR A 332 -24.87 -14.91 -5.41
N MET A 333 -23.73 -14.47 -5.97
CA MET A 333 -22.67 -13.80 -5.24
C MET A 333 -22.36 -12.47 -5.89
N LEU A 334 -22.02 -11.48 -5.09
CA LEU A 334 -21.31 -10.29 -5.57
C LEU A 334 -19.96 -10.71 -6.15
N LYS A 335 -19.63 -10.24 -7.33
CA LYS A 335 -18.44 -10.59 -8.09
C LYS A 335 -17.15 -10.20 -7.32
N PRO A 336 -16.33 -11.14 -6.80
CA PRO A 336 -15.09 -10.81 -6.10
C PRO A 336 -13.91 -10.57 -7.06
N MET A 337 -13.98 -11.13 -8.27
CA MET A 337 -13.01 -11.03 -9.36
C MET A 337 -13.68 -11.16 -10.73
N ASN A 338 -13.03 -10.66 -11.79
CA ASN A 338 -13.60 -10.66 -13.16
C ASN A 338 -13.28 -11.95 -13.94
N CYS A 339 -12.21 -12.65 -13.59
CA CYS A 339 -11.69 -13.81 -14.34
C CYS A 339 -12.73 -14.91 -14.63
N PRO A 340 -13.63 -15.30 -13.70
CA PRO A 340 -14.62 -16.33 -14.03
C PRO A 340 -15.56 -15.94 -15.18
N HIS A 341 -15.97 -14.67 -15.21
CA HIS A 341 -16.83 -14.17 -16.30
C HIS A 341 -16.10 -14.14 -17.65
N HIS A 342 -14.81 -13.78 -17.66
CA HIS A 342 -14.02 -13.79 -18.90
C HIS A 342 -13.75 -15.21 -19.41
N CYS A 343 -13.67 -16.21 -18.54
CA CYS A 343 -13.67 -17.62 -18.94
C CYS A 343 -14.95 -17.99 -19.70
N GLU A 344 -16.12 -17.56 -19.22
CA GLU A 344 -17.40 -17.77 -19.91
C GLU A 344 -17.44 -17.05 -21.27
N VAL A 345 -16.88 -15.81 -21.34
CA VAL A 345 -16.77 -15.09 -22.62
C VAL A 345 -15.88 -15.84 -23.60
N TYR A 346 -14.78 -16.46 -23.15
CA TYR A 346 -13.95 -17.32 -23.99
C TYR A 346 -14.72 -18.54 -24.49
N ALA A 347 -15.39 -19.24 -23.58
CA ALA A 347 -16.11 -20.50 -23.84
C ALA A 347 -17.32 -20.37 -24.76
N ARG A 348 -17.83 -19.15 -25.01
CA ARG A 348 -19.06 -18.90 -25.81
C ARG A 348 -19.05 -19.48 -27.22
N LYS A 349 -17.90 -19.79 -27.78
CA LYS A 349 -17.74 -20.43 -29.11
C LYS A 349 -16.46 -21.27 -29.19
N PRO A 350 -16.38 -22.26 -30.05
CA PRO A 350 -15.14 -22.98 -30.33
C PRO A 350 -14.03 -22.03 -30.78
N ARG A 351 -12.79 -22.29 -30.34
CA ARG A 351 -11.60 -21.50 -30.69
C ARG A 351 -10.59 -22.36 -31.46
N SER A 352 -9.79 -21.69 -32.28
CA SER A 352 -8.62 -22.28 -32.95
C SER A 352 -7.34 -21.54 -32.54
N TYR A 353 -6.19 -22.12 -32.79
CA TYR A 353 -4.89 -21.49 -32.55
C TYR A 353 -4.73 -20.13 -33.24
N LYS A 354 -5.49 -19.87 -34.32
CA LYS A 354 -5.51 -18.59 -35.06
C LYS A 354 -6.27 -17.49 -34.33
N ASP A 355 -7.14 -17.84 -33.38
CA ASP A 355 -7.90 -16.90 -32.56
C ASP A 355 -7.06 -16.36 -31.36
N LEU A 356 -5.88 -16.97 -31.13
CA LEU A 356 -5.00 -16.63 -30.01
C LEU A 356 -3.77 -15.81 -30.47
N PRO A 357 -3.35 -14.80 -29.74
CA PRO A 357 -3.84 -14.39 -28.42
C PRO A 357 -5.20 -13.71 -28.47
N LEU A 358 -6.11 -14.08 -27.55
CA LEU A 358 -7.39 -13.42 -27.36
C LEU A 358 -7.32 -12.55 -26.09
N ARG A 359 -7.44 -11.24 -26.24
CA ARG A 359 -7.31 -10.27 -25.15
C ARG A 359 -8.68 -9.68 -24.83
N ILE A 360 -9.23 -10.04 -23.68
CA ILE A 360 -10.53 -9.56 -23.18
C ILE A 360 -10.27 -8.60 -22.03
N ALA A 361 -10.78 -7.36 -22.12
CA ALA A 361 -10.59 -6.32 -21.13
C ALA A 361 -11.93 -5.81 -20.58
N GLU A 362 -11.93 -5.36 -19.34
CA GLU A 362 -13.08 -4.75 -18.69
C GLU A 362 -12.61 -3.74 -17.63
N PHE A 363 -13.29 -2.60 -17.53
CA PHE A 363 -13.27 -1.82 -16.29
C PHE A 363 -14.32 -2.42 -15.34
N GLY A 364 -13.93 -3.55 -14.74
CA GLY A 364 -14.85 -4.40 -14.00
C GLY A 364 -14.98 -4.01 -12.54
N THR A 365 -16.22 -3.78 -12.08
CA THR A 365 -16.49 -3.53 -10.66
C THR A 365 -16.50 -4.85 -9.91
N VAL A 366 -15.72 -4.93 -8.83
CA VAL A 366 -15.61 -6.09 -7.94
C VAL A 366 -15.92 -5.69 -6.50
N PHE A 367 -16.27 -6.68 -5.68
CA PHE A 367 -16.74 -6.50 -4.31
C PHE A 367 -15.96 -7.41 -3.37
N ARG A 368 -15.37 -6.85 -2.31
CA ARG A 368 -14.66 -7.60 -1.26
C ARG A 368 -15.09 -7.15 0.10
N TYR A 369 -15.35 -8.09 1.01
CA TYR A 369 -15.76 -7.76 2.36
C TYR A 369 -14.54 -7.46 3.23
N GLU A 370 -13.98 -6.27 3.05
CA GLU A 370 -12.91 -5.76 3.90
C GLU A 370 -13.44 -5.47 5.30
N LYS A 371 -12.69 -5.83 6.35
CA LYS A 371 -13.07 -5.53 7.73
C LYS A 371 -13.11 -4.02 7.97
N SER A 372 -14.04 -3.58 8.82
CA SER A 372 -14.26 -2.14 9.04
C SER A 372 -13.02 -1.39 9.56
N GLY A 373 -12.15 -2.04 10.32
CA GLY A 373 -10.90 -1.46 10.83
C GLY A 373 -9.79 -1.31 9.77
N GLU A 374 -9.92 -1.97 8.63
CA GLU A 374 -8.95 -1.93 7.54
C GLU A 374 -9.30 -0.89 6.46
N LEU A 375 -10.53 -0.37 6.47
CA LEU A 375 -11.00 0.59 5.47
C LEU A 375 -10.25 1.92 5.59
N HIS A 376 -9.74 2.42 4.46
CA HIS A 376 -8.98 3.66 4.44
C HIS A 376 -9.17 4.45 3.14
N GLY A 377 -10.07 5.45 3.18
CA GLY A 377 -10.36 6.30 2.02
C GLY A 377 -10.61 5.49 0.76
N LEU A 378 -9.98 5.87 -0.37
CA LEU A 378 -10.03 5.11 -1.63
C LEU A 378 -8.99 3.99 -1.72
N THR A 379 -8.00 3.92 -0.82
CA THR A 379 -6.93 2.92 -0.89
C THR A 379 -7.38 1.52 -0.47
N ARG A 380 -8.38 1.43 0.43
CA ARG A 380 -8.98 0.16 0.86
C ARG A 380 -10.47 0.32 1.03
N VAL A 381 -11.22 -0.25 0.10
CA VAL A 381 -12.67 -0.10 -0.08
C VAL A 381 -13.35 -1.46 -0.29
N ARG A 382 -14.67 -1.52 -0.13
CA ARG A 382 -15.46 -2.74 -0.33
C ARG A 382 -15.97 -2.93 -1.75
N THR A 383 -15.99 -1.87 -2.55
CA THR A 383 -16.27 -1.92 -3.98
C THR A 383 -15.27 -1.06 -4.73
N PHE A 384 -14.69 -1.60 -5.78
CA PHE A 384 -13.71 -0.91 -6.60
C PHE A 384 -13.76 -1.41 -8.04
N THR A 385 -13.21 -0.62 -8.94
CA THR A 385 -13.15 -0.94 -10.36
C THR A 385 -11.73 -1.26 -10.75
N GLN A 386 -11.51 -2.48 -11.25
CA GLN A 386 -10.24 -2.89 -11.83
C GLN A 386 -10.21 -2.58 -13.33
N ASP A 387 -9.07 -2.13 -13.80
CA ASP A 387 -8.73 -2.09 -15.23
C ASP A 387 -8.21 -3.46 -15.69
N ASP A 388 -9.07 -4.43 -15.55
CA ASP A 388 -8.74 -5.85 -15.63
C ASP A 388 -8.77 -6.36 -17.07
N ALA A 389 -7.86 -7.26 -17.40
CA ALA A 389 -7.94 -8.04 -18.61
C ALA A 389 -7.37 -9.43 -18.45
N HIS A 390 -7.90 -10.33 -19.26
CA HIS A 390 -7.48 -11.71 -19.34
C HIS A 390 -7.09 -12.02 -20.79
N ILE A 391 -5.83 -12.43 -20.95
CA ILE A 391 -5.23 -12.75 -22.24
C ILE A 391 -5.14 -14.26 -22.33
N PHE A 392 -5.88 -14.87 -23.23
CA PHE A 392 -5.83 -16.30 -23.50
C PHE A 392 -4.82 -16.55 -24.61
N VAL A 393 -3.82 -17.37 -24.34
CA VAL A 393 -2.65 -17.56 -25.19
C VAL A 393 -2.30 -19.04 -25.35
N ARG A 394 -1.54 -19.35 -26.40
CA ARG A 394 -0.81 -20.63 -26.46
C ARG A 394 0.45 -20.52 -25.58
N SER A 395 1.00 -21.66 -25.16
CA SER A 395 2.22 -21.69 -24.32
C SER A 395 3.40 -20.95 -24.97
N ASP A 396 3.56 -21.03 -26.28
CA ASP A 396 4.61 -20.30 -27.04
C ASP A 396 4.43 -18.78 -27.10
N GLN A 397 3.26 -18.27 -26.74
CA GLN A 397 2.92 -16.83 -26.73
C GLN A 397 3.01 -16.19 -25.33
N VAL A 398 3.13 -16.99 -24.26
CA VAL A 398 3.10 -16.48 -22.87
C VAL A 398 4.12 -15.38 -22.65
N LYS A 399 5.37 -15.61 -23.02
CA LYS A 399 6.46 -14.67 -22.83
C LYS A 399 6.23 -13.35 -23.53
N SER A 400 5.95 -13.37 -24.83
CA SER A 400 5.74 -12.14 -25.63
C SER A 400 4.54 -11.32 -25.16
N GLU A 401 3.46 -11.98 -24.72
CA GLU A 401 2.30 -11.28 -24.19
C GLU A 401 2.57 -10.71 -22.79
N PHE A 402 3.33 -11.42 -21.98
CA PHE A 402 3.76 -10.91 -20.67
C PHE A 402 4.63 -9.65 -20.80
N GLU A 403 5.58 -9.65 -21.73
CA GLU A 403 6.43 -8.51 -22.07
C GLU A 403 5.62 -7.30 -22.58
N ASN A 404 4.61 -7.53 -23.43
CA ASN A 404 3.70 -6.48 -23.89
C ASN A 404 2.97 -5.81 -22.73
N VAL A 405 2.57 -6.58 -21.73
CA VAL A 405 1.90 -6.05 -20.52
C VAL A 405 2.87 -5.23 -19.67
N ILE A 406 4.11 -5.70 -19.49
CA ILE A 406 5.15 -4.93 -18.80
C ILE A 406 5.30 -3.54 -19.48
N ASP A 407 5.40 -3.50 -20.80
CA ASP A 407 5.54 -2.25 -21.54
C ASP A 407 4.37 -1.28 -21.30
N VAL A 408 3.13 -1.79 -21.26
CA VAL A 408 1.96 -0.97 -20.94
C VAL A 408 2.03 -0.41 -19.52
N ILE A 409 2.40 -1.22 -18.53
CA ILE A 409 2.52 -0.77 -17.14
C ILE A 409 3.61 0.31 -17.00
N LEU A 410 4.78 0.09 -17.60
CA LEU A 410 5.87 1.06 -17.54
C LEU A 410 5.52 2.38 -18.24
N LYS A 411 4.77 2.33 -19.35
CA LYS A 411 4.22 3.54 -19.98
C LYS A 411 3.26 4.28 -19.06
N VAL A 412 2.35 3.58 -18.40
CA VAL A 412 1.46 4.19 -17.40
C VAL A 412 2.27 4.88 -16.30
N PHE A 413 3.28 4.22 -15.74
CA PHE A 413 4.10 4.82 -14.68
C PHE A 413 4.85 6.07 -15.15
N LYS A 414 5.42 6.04 -16.36
CA LYS A 414 6.09 7.18 -16.97
C LYS A 414 5.14 8.38 -17.11
N ILE A 415 3.91 8.17 -17.60
CA ILE A 415 2.89 9.21 -17.80
C ILE A 415 2.56 9.94 -16.48
N PHE A 416 2.52 9.21 -15.37
CA PHE A 416 2.18 9.75 -14.06
C PHE A 416 3.40 10.14 -13.21
N GLY A 417 4.63 9.98 -13.74
CA GLY A 417 5.86 10.33 -13.01
C GLY A 417 6.19 9.40 -11.86
N PHE A 418 5.74 8.14 -11.93
CA PHE A 418 6.13 7.10 -10.98
C PHE A 418 7.48 6.50 -11.37
N GLU A 419 8.56 7.24 -11.09
CA GLU A 419 9.93 6.82 -11.45
C GLU A 419 10.52 5.81 -10.46
N ASN A 420 10.06 5.84 -9.20
CA ASN A 420 10.53 4.97 -8.12
C ASN A 420 9.57 3.80 -7.93
N TYR A 421 9.76 2.72 -8.65
CA TYR A 421 9.03 1.48 -8.48
C TYR A 421 9.99 0.30 -8.24
N GLU A 422 9.49 -0.71 -7.57
CA GLU A 422 10.15 -2.01 -7.35
C GLU A 422 9.31 -3.08 -8.05
N ALA A 423 9.96 -3.99 -8.76
CA ALA A 423 9.29 -5.14 -9.38
C ALA A 423 9.48 -6.37 -8.49
N GLN A 424 8.38 -6.89 -7.95
CA GLN A 424 8.35 -8.01 -7.03
C GLN A 424 7.78 -9.24 -7.71
N ILE A 425 8.54 -10.33 -7.77
CA ILE A 425 8.04 -11.63 -8.20
C ILE A 425 7.48 -12.34 -6.97
N SER A 426 6.17 -12.48 -6.91
CA SER A 426 5.46 -13.12 -5.81
C SER A 426 5.29 -14.60 -6.11
N LEU A 427 5.96 -15.44 -5.34
CA LEU A 427 6.05 -16.88 -5.49
C LEU A 427 5.12 -17.60 -4.50
N ARG A 428 4.79 -18.86 -4.78
CA ARG A 428 4.11 -19.72 -3.80
C ARG A 428 5.07 -20.07 -2.64
N ASP A 429 4.48 -20.37 -1.47
CA ASP A 429 5.20 -21.09 -0.41
C ASP A 429 5.01 -22.60 -0.65
N PRO A 430 6.07 -23.37 -0.99
CA PRO A 430 5.98 -24.81 -1.21
C PRO A 430 5.50 -25.61 0.01
N LYS A 431 5.56 -25.01 1.21
CA LYS A 431 5.14 -25.63 2.46
C LYS A 431 3.62 -25.49 2.70
N ASP A 432 2.97 -24.52 2.08
CA ASP A 432 1.54 -24.24 2.24
C ASP A 432 0.75 -24.86 1.08
N THR A 433 0.57 -26.18 1.12
CA THR A 433 -0.11 -26.95 0.07
C THR A 433 -1.64 -26.74 0.05
N GLU A 434 -2.22 -26.15 1.10
CA GLU A 434 -3.67 -25.89 1.16
C GLU A 434 -4.06 -24.59 0.44
N LYS A 435 -3.17 -23.61 0.42
CA LYS A 435 -3.41 -22.30 -0.20
C LYS A 435 -3.39 -22.35 -1.72
N TYR A 436 -2.54 -23.18 -2.33
CA TYR A 436 -2.23 -23.12 -3.74
C TYR A 436 -2.83 -24.30 -4.53
N ILE A 437 -3.35 -24.02 -5.73
CA ILE A 437 -3.91 -25.05 -6.64
C ILE A 437 -2.95 -25.31 -7.80
N GLY A 438 -3.00 -26.53 -8.38
CA GLY A 438 -2.18 -26.95 -9.51
C GLY A 438 -1.01 -27.84 -9.09
N SER A 439 -0.29 -28.40 -10.08
CA SER A 439 0.88 -29.25 -9.84
C SER A 439 2.17 -28.43 -9.71
N ASP A 440 3.22 -29.06 -9.15
CA ASP A 440 4.54 -28.42 -9.00
C ASP A 440 5.14 -28.01 -10.33
N GLU A 441 4.97 -28.85 -11.38
CA GLU A 441 5.46 -28.57 -12.72
C GLU A 441 4.84 -27.30 -13.32
N ILE A 442 3.53 -27.11 -13.13
CA ILE A 442 2.80 -25.91 -13.59
C ILE A 442 3.34 -24.65 -12.89
N TRP A 443 3.59 -24.75 -11.59
CA TRP A 443 4.14 -23.64 -10.83
C TRP A 443 5.56 -23.28 -11.27
N GLU A 444 6.42 -24.29 -11.44
CA GLU A 444 7.80 -24.08 -11.91
C GLU A 444 7.85 -23.47 -13.31
N GLU A 445 7.02 -23.95 -14.24
CA GLU A 445 6.89 -23.37 -15.59
C GLU A 445 6.44 -21.90 -15.53
N SER A 446 5.42 -21.60 -14.71
CA SER A 446 4.88 -20.25 -14.58
C SER A 446 5.88 -19.27 -13.96
N GLU A 447 6.56 -19.69 -12.89
CA GLU A 447 7.55 -18.87 -12.20
C GLU A 447 8.76 -18.58 -13.10
N ASN A 448 9.24 -19.58 -13.84
CA ASN A 448 10.35 -19.41 -14.78
C ASN A 448 9.98 -18.50 -15.94
N ALA A 449 8.75 -18.58 -16.48
CA ALA A 449 8.28 -17.69 -17.53
C ALA A 449 8.31 -16.22 -17.08
N ILE A 450 7.92 -15.93 -15.83
CA ILE A 450 7.98 -14.57 -15.27
C ILE A 450 9.43 -14.10 -15.12
N ARG A 451 10.31 -14.94 -14.55
CA ARG A 451 11.74 -14.61 -14.37
C ARG A 451 12.42 -14.27 -15.70
N GLU A 452 12.17 -15.10 -16.74
CA GLU A 452 12.74 -14.88 -18.06
C GLU A 452 12.24 -13.57 -18.69
N ALA A 453 10.95 -13.30 -18.63
CA ALA A 453 10.37 -12.06 -19.17
C ALA A 453 10.95 -10.82 -18.46
N CYS A 454 11.06 -10.83 -17.13
CA CYS A 454 11.65 -9.74 -16.38
C CYS A 454 13.12 -9.51 -16.75
N LYS A 455 13.89 -10.58 -16.88
CA LYS A 455 15.31 -10.52 -17.27
C LYS A 455 15.50 -9.91 -18.67
N GLU A 456 14.68 -10.29 -19.64
CA GLU A 456 14.76 -9.75 -21.01
C GLU A 456 14.34 -8.27 -21.09
N LYS A 457 13.41 -7.85 -20.23
CA LYS A 457 13.02 -6.45 -20.07
C LYS A 457 14.02 -5.62 -19.24
N GLY A 458 15.07 -6.25 -18.69
CA GLY A 458 16.05 -5.58 -17.85
C GLY A 458 15.48 -5.04 -16.54
N LEU A 459 14.41 -5.64 -16.04
CA LEU A 459 13.82 -5.27 -14.76
C LEU A 459 14.65 -5.83 -13.62
N GLU A 460 15.02 -4.97 -12.67
CA GLU A 460 15.54 -5.39 -11.38
C GLU A 460 14.38 -5.91 -10.53
N THR A 461 14.43 -7.19 -10.19
CA THR A 461 13.37 -7.86 -9.42
C THR A 461 13.90 -8.46 -8.13
N HIS A 462 13.03 -8.52 -7.13
CA HIS A 462 13.23 -9.35 -5.94
C HIS A 462 12.09 -10.37 -5.83
N GLU A 463 12.34 -11.48 -5.14
CA GLU A 463 11.38 -12.56 -4.97
C GLU A 463 10.82 -12.59 -3.56
N GLU A 464 9.48 -12.72 -3.45
CA GLU A 464 8.77 -12.84 -2.18
C GLU A 464 7.97 -14.16 -2.16
N VAL A 465 8.34 -15.04 -1.24
CA VAL A 465 7.71 -16.35 -1.06
C VAL A 465 6.45 -16.22 -0.22
N GLY A 466 5.36 -16.87 -0.65
CA GLY A 466 4.07 -16.84 0.07
C GLY A 466 3.08 -15.79 -0.44
N GLU A 467 3.52 -14.85 -1.29
CA GLU A 467 2.71 -13.73 -1.78
C GLU A 467 1.98 -14.01 -3.11
N ALA A 468 2.18 -15.19 -3.73
CA ALA A 468 1.48 -15.58 -4.95
C ALA A 468 -0.05 -15.66 -4.75
N ALA A 469 -0.80 -15.47 -5.85
CA ALA A 469 -2.22 -15.83 -5.88
C ALA A 469 -2.40 -17.35 -5.75
N PHE A 470 -3.55 -17.80 -5.27
CA PHE A 470 -3.80 -19.24 -5.08
C PHE A 470 -3.73 -20.04 -6.39
N TYR A 471 -3.88 -19.40 -7.54
CA TYR A 471 -3.90 -19.99 -8.87
C TYR A 471 -2.64 -19.76 -9.71
N GLY A 472 -1.71 -18.91 -9.29
CA GLY A 472 -0.48 -18.64 -10.05
C GLY A 472 0.42 -17.57 -9.46
N PRO A 473 1.69 -17.53 -9.89
CA PRO A 473 2.66 -16.51 -9.49
C PRO A 473 2.34 -15.15 -10.11
N LYS A 474 2.89 -14.08 -9.53
CA LYS A 474 2.63 -12.70 -9.94
C LYS A 474 3.92 -11.91 -10.12
N LEU A 475 3.88 -10.93 -11.02
CA LEU A 475 4.77 -9.78 -11.02
C LEU A 475 3.99 -8.58 -10.52
N ASP A 476 4.32 -8.09 -9.34
CA ASP A 476 3.72 -6.92 -8.72
C ASP A 476 4.66 -5.72 -8.84
N PHE A 477 4.10 -4.57 -9.20
CA PHE A 477 4.82 -3.31 -9.24
C PHE A 477 4.48 -2.47 -8.01
N MET A 478 5.46 -2.34 -7.12
CA MET A 478 5.38 -1.56 -5.90
C MET A 478 5.89 -0.15 -6.18
N VAL A 479 4.97 0.81 -6.28
CA VAL A 479 5.32 2.23 -6.54
C VAL A 479 5.54 2.96 -5.22
N LYS A 480 6.59 3.77 -5.15
CA LYS A 480 6.79 4.71 -4.05
C LYS A 480 6.19 6.06 -4.41
N ASP A 481 5.31 6.56 -3.58
CA ASP A 481 4.76 7.91 -3.74
C ASP A 481 5.81 8.99 -3.40
N ALA A 482 5.44 10.27 -3.58
CA ALA A 482 6.34 11.41 -3.36
C ALA A 482 6.88 11.53 -1.92
N ILE A 483 6.35 10.78 -0.97
CA ILE A 483 6.80 10.73 0.43
C ILE A 483 7.36 9.35 0.83
N GLY A 484 7.61 8.49 -0.15
CA GLY A 484 8.30 7.20 0.02
C GLY A 484 7.42 6.04 0.51
N ARG A 485 6.08 6.16 0.55
CA ARG A 485 5.20 5.04 0.90
C ARG A 485 5.06 4.10 -0.28
N ARG A 486 5.10 2.79 0.00
CA ARG A 486 4.96 1.73 -1.01
C ARG A 486 3.48 1.41 -1.27
N TRP A 487 3.12 1.32 -2.55
CA TRP A 487 1.78 0.99 -3.01
C TRP A 487 1.84 -0.04 -4.13
N GLN A 488 1.18 -1.17 -3.96
CA GLN A 488 0.97 -2.12 -5.05
C GLN A 488 -0.04 -1.52 -6.03
N LEU A 489 0.40 -1.25 -7.25
CA LEU A 489 -0.43 -0.76 -8.35
C LEU A 489 -0.52 -1.81 -9.46
N GLY A 490 0.39 -1.80 -10.43
CA GLY A 490 0.36 -2.75 -11.55
C GLY A 490 0.60 -4.20 -11.13
N THR A 491 -0.15 -5.13 -11.72
CA THR A 491 0.01 -6.57 -11.50
C THR A 491 -0.15 -7.34 -12.80
N ILE A 492 0.69 -8.37 -12.98
CA ILE A 492 0.60 -9.36 -14.06
C ILE A 492 0.70 -10.75 -13.43
N GLN A 493 -0.16 -11.69 -13.84
CA GLN A 493 -0.19 -13.05 -13.31
C GLN A 493 -0.29 -14.06 -14.45
N VAL A 494 0.41 -15.17 -14.33
CA VAL A 494 0.31 -16.31 -15.27
C VAL A 494 -0.53 -17.39 -14.61
N ASP A 495 -1.54 -17.87 -15.30
CA ASP A 495 -2.52 -18.82 -14.77
C ASP A 495 -2.76 -19.98 -15.74
N TYR A 496 -2.33 -21.15 -15.34
CA TYR A 496 -2.61 -22.42 -16.02
C TYR A 496 -3.82 -23.15 -15.42
N ASN A 497 -4.31 -22.72 -14.25
CA ASN A 497 -5.30 -23.42 -13.45
C ASN A 497 -6.74 -23.11 -13.87
N LEU A 498 -7.12 -21.84 -13.94
CA LEU A 498 -8.50 -21.45 -14.29
C LEU A 498 -8.93 -21.99 -15.66
N PRO A 499 -8.11 -21.90 -16.73
CA PRO A 499 -8.48 -22.50 -18.00
C PRO A 499 -8.79 -24.00 -17.92
N GLN A 500 -8.06 -24.77 -17.12
CA GLN A 500 -8.33 -26.21 -16.90
C GLN A 500 -9.62 -26.41 -16.11
N ARG A 501 -9.87 -25.64 -15.05
CA ARG A 501 -11.09 -25.74 -14.23
C ARG A 501 -12.35 -25.46 -15.02
N PHE A 502 -12.29 -24.48 -15.93
CA PHE A 502 -13.37 -24.15 -16.87
C PHE A 502 -13.37 -25.03 -18.12
N LYS A 503 -12.45 -26.00 -18.25
CA LYS A 503 -12.30 -26.87 -19.40
C LYS A 503 -12.24 -26.11 -20.74
N LEU A 504 -11.49 -24.99 -20.73
CA LEU A 504 -11.31 -24.16 -21.91
C LEU A 504 -10.38 -24.87 -22.90
N GLU A 505 -10.75 -24.85 -24.18
CA GLU A 505 -10.00 -25.54 -25.23
C GLU A 505 -9.86 -24.67 -26.47
N TYR A 506 -8.78 -24.88 -27.21
CA TYR A 506 -8.65 -24.45 -28.60
C TYR A 506 -8.18 -25.63 -29.48
N THR A 507 -8.53 -25.59 -30.77
CA THR A 507 -8.01 -26.55 -31.75
C THR A 507 -6.65 -26.08 -32.23
N ALA A 508 -5.61 -26.85 -31.97
CA ALA A 508 -4.24 -26.60 -32.41
C ALA A 508 -4.07 -26.85 -33.92
N GLU A 509 -2.88 -26.53 -34.46
CA GLU A 509 -2.56 -26.67 -35.87
C GLU A 509 -2.63 -28.14 -36.36
N ASP A 510 -2.29 -29.06 -35.46
CA ASP A 510 -2.38 -30.53 -35.66
C ASP A 510 -3.78 -31.12 -35.45
N ASN A 511 -4.81 -30.27 -35.33
CA ASN A 511 -6.19 -30.59 -34.96
C ASN A 511 -6.40 -31.22 -33.57
N SER A 512 -5.37 -31.27 -32.72
CA SER A 512 -5.54 -31.69 -31.33
C SER A 512 -6.25 -30.61 -30.51
N LYS A 513 -6.87 -30.98 -29.38
CA LYS A 513 -7.43 -30.07 -28.41
C LYS A 513 -6.38 -29.75 -27.37
N LYS A 514 -6.15 -28.45 -27.12
CA LYS A 514 -5.22 -27.95 -26.11
C LYS A 514 -5.90 -26.91 -25.23
N THR A 515 -5.49 -26.86 -23.96
CA THR A 515 -5.93 -25.84 -23.01
C THR A 515 -5.10 -24.59 -23.20
N PRO A 516 -5.70 -23.38 -23.29
CA PRO A 516 -4.93 -22.14 -23.33
C PRO A 516 -4.31 -21.83 -21.95
N VAL A 517 -3.25 -21.02 -21.95
CA VAL A 517 -2.75 -20.34 -20.74
C VAL A 517 -3.46 -18.99 -20.62
N MET A 518 -3.72 -18.53 -19.41
CA MET A 518 -4.33 -17.23 -19.17
C MET A 518 -3.34 -16.28 -18.47
N ILE A 519 -3.25 -15.04 -18.96
CA ILE A 519 -2.49 -13.98 -18.31
C ILE A 519 -3.49 -12.96 -17.80
N HIS A 520 -3.47 -12.69 -16.50
CA HIS A 520 -4.23 -11.61 -15.87
C HIS A 520 -3.37 -10.35 -15.83
N ARG A 521 -3.96 -9.19 -16.08
CA ARG A 521 -3.25 -7.93 -15.94
C ARG A 521 -4.15 -6.79 -15.49
N ALA A 522 -3.60 -5.91 -14.67
CA ALA A 522 -4.23 -4.67 -14.26
C ALA A 522 -3.16 -3.58 -14.10
N PRO A 523 -2.90 -2.72 -15.11
CA PRO A 523 -1.90 -1.66 -15.06
C PRO A 523 -2.11 -0.62 -13.95
N PHE A 524 -3.34 -0.18 -13.70
CA PHE A 524 -3.68 0.68 -12.55
C PHE A 524 -3.93 -0.14 -11.29
N GLY A 525 -4.35 -1.40 -11.42
CA GLY A 525 -4.84 -2.26 -10.36
C GLY A 525 -6.29 -1.94 -10.01
N SER A 526 -6.53 -0.94 -9.17
CA SER A 526 -7.85 -0.41 -8.83
C SER A 526 -7.88 1.08 -9.13
N LEU A 527 -8.88 1.56 -9.85
CA LEU A 527 -9.04 2.99 -10.15
C LEU A 527 -9.17 3.82 -8.87
N GLU A 528 -9.76 3.28 -7.83
CA GLU A 528 -9.91 3.91 -6.54
C GLU A 528 -8.54 4.09 -5.86
N ARG A 529 -7.77 3.02 -5.71
CA ARG A 529 -6.43 3.07 -5.11
C ARG A 529 -5.47 3.90 -5.96
N PHE A 530 -5.47 3.71 -7.26
CA PHE A 530 -4.63 4.48 -8.18
C PHE A 530 -4.91 5.98 -8.06
N THR A 531 -6.20 6.37 -8.02
CA THR A 531 -6.58 7.78 -7.84
C THR A 531 -6.14 8.32 -6.48
N ALA A 532 -6.26 7.54 -5.40
CA ALA A 532 -5.76 7.95 -4.08
C ALA A 532 -4.25 8.20 -4.10
N VAL A 533 -3.48 7.25 -4.64
CA VAL A 533 -2.01 7.36 -4.76
C VAL A 533 -1.64 8.54 -5.64
N LEU A 534 -2.33 8.75 -6.75
CA LEU A 534 -2.08 9.88 -7.65
C LEU A 534 -2.38 11.22 -7.00
N ILE A 535 -3.48 11.35 -6.24
CA ILE A 535 -3.79 12.57 -5.46
C ILE A 535 -2.64 12.87 -4.48
N GLU A 536 -2.17 11.86 -3.75
CA GLU A 536 -1.12 12.03 -2.74
C GLU A 536 0.25 12.29 -3.39
N HIS A 537 0.56 11.63 -4.50
CA HIS A 537 1.79 11.84 -5.27
C HIS A 537 1.87 13.28 -5.80
N THR A 538 0.81 13.77 -6.42
CA THR A 538 0.75 15.10 -7.04
C THR A 538 0.29 16.21 -6.06
N ALA A 539 -0.08 15.89 -4.82
CA ALA A 539 -0.79 16.80 -3.91
C ALA A 539 -2.06 17.39 -4.52
N GLY A 540 -2.72 16.66 -5.44
CA GLY A 540 -3.89 17.08 -6.19
C GLY A 540 -3.60 17.99 -7.40
N HIS A 541 -2.34 18.29 -7.70
CA HIS A 541 -1.93 19.03 -8.90
C HIS A 541 -1.76 18.08 -10.08
N PHE A 542 -2.85 17.66 -10.66
CA PHE A 542 -2.85 16.74 -11.79
C PHE A 542 -2.27 17.38 -13.06
N PRO A 543 -1.73 16.59 -14.00
CA PRO A 543 -1.45 17.05 -15.35
C PRO A 543 -2.69 17.71 -15.98
N LEU A 544 -2.50 18.73 -16.80
CA LEU A 544 -3.59 19.56 -17.33
C LEU A 544 -4.61 18.74 -18.15
N TRP A 545 -4.15 17.72 -18.87
CA TRP A 545 -5.01 16.82 -19.63
C TRP A 545 -5.97 16.02 -18.73
N LEU A 546 -5.53 15.70 -17.50
CA LEU A 546 -6.31 14.89 -16.54
C LEU A 546 -7.19 15.74 -15.63
N THR A 547 -6.80 16.99 -15.35
CA THR A 547 -7.50 17.87 -14.40
C THR A 547 -8.97 18.06 -14.78
N PRO A 548 -9.94 17.83 -13.86
CA PRO A 548 -11.36 17.99 -14.17
C PRO A 548 -11.73 19.40 -14.62
N ASP A 549 -11.36 20.42 -13.87
CA ASP A 549 -11.54 21.83 -14.19
C ASP A 549 -10.18 22.43 -14.56
N GLN A 550 -9.94 22.65 -15.85
CA GLN A 550 -8.67 23.23 -16.33
C GLN A 550 -8.61 24.73 -16.08
N VAL A 551 -9.78 25.39 -16.11
CA VAL A 551 -9.90 26.84 -16.01
C VAL A 551 -11.07 27.24 -15.12
N ALA A 552 -10.86 28.17 -14.19
CA ALA A 552 -11.91 28.85 -13.47
C ALA A 552 -12.07 30.28 -14.02
N ILE A 553 -13.27 30.62 -14.51
CA ILE A 553 -13.61 31.94 -15.01
C ILE A 553 -14.22 32.73 -13.85
N LEU A 554 -13.60 33.86 -13.51
CA LEU A 554 -13.88 34.65 -12.32
C LEU A 554 -14.36 36.05 -12.71
N PRO A 555 -15.68 36.28 -12.85
CA PRO A 555 -16.20 37.64 -13.04
C PRO A 555 -15.94 38.48 -11.77
N ILE A 556 -15.43 39.72 -11.95
CA ILE A 556 -15.13 40.63 -10.83
C ILE A 556 -16.42 41.18 -10.16
N SER A 557 -17.53 41.14 -10.86
CA SER A 557 -18.87 41.46 -10.34
C SER A 557 -19.95 40.78 -11.19
N GLU A 558 -21.16 40.68 -10.68
CA GLU A 558 -22.34 40.10 -11.38
C GLU A 558 -22.57 40.72 -12.75
N LYS A 559 -22.23 41.98 -12.95
CA LYS A 559 -22.36 42.71 -14.23
C LYS A 559 -21.67 41.97 -15.39
N TYR A 560 -20.63 41.18 -15.10
CA TYR A 560 -19.83 40.47 -16.11
C TYR A 560 -20.13 38.96 -16.19
N ASN A 561 -21.20 38.50 -15.51
CA ASN A 561 -21.57 37.08 -15.55
C ASN A 561 -21.96 36.63 -16.96
N ASP A 562 -22.67 37.45 -17.73
CA ASP A 562 -23.01 37.10 -19.12
C ASP A 562 -21.79 36.95 -20.00
N TYR A 563 -20.78 37.81 -19.79
CA TYR A 563 -19.50 37.66 -20.52
C TYR A 563 -18.74 36.42 -20.06
N ALA A 564 -18.69 36.13 -18.77
CA ALA A 564 -18.09 34.91 -18.25
C ALA A 564 -18.73 33.64 -18.83
N GLN A 565 -20.05 33.63 -19.00
CA GLN A 565 -20.75 32.50 -19.64
C GLN A 565 -20.44 32.40 -21.15
N LYS A 566 -20.24 33.52 -21.87
CA LYS A 566 -19.77 33.51 -23.27
C LYS A 566 -18.37 32.93 -23.37
N VAL A 567 -17.45 33.33 -22.47
CA VAL A 567 -16.09 32.78 -22.39
C VAL A 567 -16.14 31.29 -22.14
N ARG A 568 -16.96 30.82 -21.19
CA ARG A 568 -17.14 29.40 -20.91
C ARG A 568 -17.62 28.63 -22.15
N GLN A 569 -18.70 29.11 -22.80
CA GLN A 569 -19.24 28.47 -24.00
C GLN A 569 -18.23 28.41 -25.14
N PHE A 570 -17.37 29.43 -25.27
CA PHE A 570 -16.27 29.42 -26.22
C PHE A 570 -15.25 28.33 -25.87
N PHE A 571 -14.82 28.25 -24.62
CA PHE A 571 -13.86 27.24 -24.14
C PHE A 571 -14.41 25.82 -24.30
N ASP A 572 -15.68 25.59 -23.95
CA ASP A 572 -16.33 24.29 -24.13
C ASP A 572 -16.28 23.83 -25.60
N LYS A 573 -16.52 24.76 -26.59
CA LYS A 573 -16.40 24.45 -28.03
C LYS A 573 -14.96 24.14 -28.46
N GLN A 574 -13.97 24.65 -27.76
CA GLN A 574 -12.55 24.38 -28.01
C GLN A 574 -12.03 23.15 -27.23
N GLY A 575 -12.90 22.44 -26.52
CA GLY A 575 -12.53 21.26 -25.71
C GLY A 575 -11.81 21.60 -24.40
N VAL A 576 -11.81 22.88 -23.98
CA VAL A 576 -11.24 23.33 -22.70
C VAL A 576 -12.30 23.25 -21.62
N ARG A 577 -12.03 22.51 -20.55
CA ARG A 577 -12.95 22.33 -19.42
C ARG A 577 -12.88 23.53 -18.47
N ALA A 578 -13.93 24.33 -18.49
CA ALA A 578 -13.98 25.56 -17.72
C ALA A 578 -15.24 25.61 -16.82
N LEU A 579 -15.05 26.11 -15.61
CA LEU A 579 -16.16 26.47 -14.70
C LEU A 579 -16.28 28.00 -14.59
N VAL A 580 -17.47 28.50 -14.29
CA VAL A 580 -17.69 29.91 -13.94
C VAL A 580 -17.97 30.01 -12.44
N ASP A 581 -17.20 30.83 -11.73
CA ASP A 581 -17.45 31.18 -10.34
C ASP A 581 -18.22 32.51 -10.26
N ASP A 582 -19.53 32.41 -10.48
CA ASP A 582 -20.45 33.55 -10.48
C ASP A 582 -20.99 33.96 -9.10
N ARG A 583 -20.45 33.37 -8.02
CA ARG A 583 -20.80 33.72 -6.66
C ARG A 583 -20.63 35.23 -6.39
N ASN A 584 -21.53 35.82 -5.62
CA ASN A 584 -21.40 37.20 -5.18
C ASN A 584 -20.34 37.34 -4.06
N GLU A 585 -19.05 37.19 -4.45
CA GLU A 585 -17.91 37.22 -3.57
C GLU A 585 -16.79 38.10 -4.14
N LYS A 586 -15.93 38.64 -3.26
CA LYS A 586 -14.75 39.41 -3.67
C LYS A 586 -13.81 38.55 -4.51
N ILE A 587 -13.22 39.11 -5.57
CA ILE A 587 -12.32 38.42 -6.49
C ILE A 587 -11.18 37.69 -5.78
N GLY A 588 -10.58 38.28 -4.74
CA GLY A 588 -9.54 37.66 -3.94
C GLY A 588 -10.00 36.37 -3.25
N ARG A 589 -11.28 36.27 -2.82
CA ARG A 589 -11.85 35.06 -2.24
C ARG A 589 -12.09 33.99 -3.31
N LYS A 590 -12.63 34.39 -4.47
CA LYS A 590 -12.81 33.48 -5.62
C LYS A 590 -11.47 32.87 -6.06
N ILE A 591 -10.40 33.68 -6.16
CA ILE A 591 -9.06 33.22 -6.47
C ILE A 591 -8.59 32.18 -5.42
N ARG A 592 -8.65 32.52 -4.13
CA ARG A 592 -8.23 31.64 -3.04
C ARG A 592 -8.99 30.30 -3.04
N ASP A 593 -10.31 30.34 -3.22
CA ASP A 593 -11.14 29.13 -3.20
C ASP A 593 -10.82 28.23 -4.39
N ASN A 594 -10.53 28.79 -5.58
CA ASN A 594 -10.15 28.02 -6.75
C ASN A 594 -8.68 27.52 -6.68
N GLU A 595 -7.80 28.25 -6.02
CA GLU A 595 -6.45 27.75 -5.69
C GLU A 595 -6.52 26.53 -4.74
N LEU A 596 -7.39 26.55 -3.73
CA LEU A 596 -7.63 25.41 -2.83
C LEU A 596 -8.17 24.18 -3.58
N LYS A 597 -8.99 24.41 -4.62
CA LYS A 597 -9.51 23.36 -5.53
C LYS A 597 -8.47 22.92 -6.58
N ARG A 598 -7.27 23.47 -6.55
CA ARG A 598 -6.14 23.15 -7.47
C ARG A 598 -6.47 23.35 -8.94
N VAL A 599 -7.31 24.36 -9.24
CA VAL A 599 -7.59 24.73 -10.63
C VAL A 599 -6.35 25.37 -11.25
N PRO A 600 -5.78 24.81 -12.33
CA PRO A 600 -4.48 25.23 -12.85
C PRO A 600 -4.45 26.66 -13.39
N TYR A 601 -5.55 27.08 -14.02
CA TYR A 601 -5.69 28.41 -14.60
C TYR A 601 -6.94 29.13 -14.10
N MET A 602 -6.80 30.38 -13.78
CA MET A 602 -7.90 31.28 -13.48
C MET A 602 -7.95 32.37 -14.56
N VAL A 603 -9.14 32.66 -15.05
CA VAL A 603 -9.43 33.70 -16.03
C VAL A 603 -10.31 34.75 -15.38
N ILE A 604 -9.73 35.93 -15.15
CA ILE A 604 -10.46 37.05 -14.54
C ILE A 604 -11.08 37.87 -15.66
N VAL A 605 -12.37 38.20 -15.52
CA VAL A 605 -13.11 38.99 -16.49
C VAL A 605 -13.80 40.17 -15.83
N GLY A 606 -13.59 41.34 -16.40
CA GLY A 606 -14.11 42.61 -15.92
C GLY A 606 -14.53 43.53 -17.07
N GLU A 607 -14.53 44.84 -16.84
CA GLU A 607 -14.95 45.82 -17.80
C GLU A 607 -14.09 45.83 -19.07
N LYS A 608 -12.78 45.82 -18.90
CA LYS A 608 -11.84 45.84 -20.01
C LYS A 608 -11.95 44.57 -20.87
N GLU A 609 -11.93 43.41 -20.21
CA GLU A 609 -12.00 42.11 -20.88
C GLU A 609 -13.33 41.98 -21.66
N SER A 610 -14.46 42.40 -21.06
CA SER A 610 -15.77 42.32 -21.72
C SER A 610 -15.91 43.28 -22.89
N ALA A 611 -15.27 44.46 -22.84
CA ALA A 611 -15.34 45.47 -23.89
C ALA A 611 -14.46 45.08 -25.08
N GLU A 612 -13.28 44.47 -24.82
CA GLU A 612 -12.27 44.16 -25.84
C GLU A 612 -12.32 42.68 -26.31
N GLY A 613 -13.16 41.85 -25.73
CA GLY A 613 -13.25 40.43 -26.06
C GLY A 613 -12.04 39.61 -25.58
N LEU A 614 -11.41 40.05 -24.50
CA LEU A 614 -10.19 39.46 -23.94
C LEU A 614 -10.44 38.66 -22.67
N VAL A 615 -9.42 37.97 -22.20
CA VAL A 615 -9.35 37.26 -20.92
C VAL A 615 -8.02 37.57 -20.22
N SER A 616 -8.09 37.85 -18.92
CA SER A 616 -6.90 38.04 -18.08
C SER A 616 -6.61 36.76 -17.30
N MET A 617 -5.65 35.99 -17.79
CA MET A 617 -5.29 34.70 -17.19
C MET A 617 -4.29 34.87 -16.05
N ARG A 618 -4.40 33.98 -15.06
CA ARG A 618 -3.48 33.79 -13.94
C ARG A 618 -3.25 32.29 -13.76
N LYS A 619 -1.98 31.88 -13.73
CA LYS A 619 -1.62 30.50 -13.37
C LYS A 619 -1.68 30.32 -11.84
N GLN A 620 -2.07 29.14 -11.36
CA GLN A 620 -2.15 28.81 -9.94
C GLN A 620 -0.81 29.10 -9.21
N GLY A 621 -0.90 29.37 -7.90
CA GLY A 621 0.28 29.63 -7.05
C GLY A 621 0.92 31.01 -7.28
N GLY A 622 0.21 31.96 -7.87
CA GLY A 622 0.75 33.30 -8.16
C GLY A 622 1.70 33.32 -9.34
N GLY A 623 1.64 32.30 -10.21
CA GLY A 623 2.49 32.17 -11.40
C GLY A 623 2.22 33.23 -12.48
N GLU A 624 2.49 32.88 -13.73
CA GLU A 624 2.35 33.76 -14.90
C GLU A 624 0.96 34.42 -15.00
N GLN A 625 0.96 35.70 -15.34
CA GLN A 625 -0.24 36.49 -15.62
C GLN A 625 -0.13 37.14 -17.00
N ALA A 626 -1.19 37.06 -17.79
CA ALA A 626 -1.22 37.66 -19.12
C ALA A 626 -2.65 37.95 -19.55
N THR A 627 -2.84 39.00 -20.38
CA THR A 627 -4.12 39.31 -21.04
C THR A 627 -4.02 38.96 -22.51
N MET A 628 -4.99 38.22 -23.03
CA MET A 628 -4.99 37.74 -24.41
C MET A 628 -6.42 37.46 -24.92
N SER A 629 -6.56 37.16 -26.19
CA SER A 629 -7.86 36.75 -26.75
C SER A 629 -8.24 35.32 -26.26
N MET A 630 -9.52 35.02 -26.30
CA MET A 630 -10.05 33.70 -25.93
C MET A 630 -9.44 32.58 -26.79
N GLU A 631 -9.24 32.83 -28.09
CA GLU A 631 -8.66 31.88 -29.04
C GLU A 631 -7.22 31.54 -28.63
N LYS A 632 -6.41 32.56 -28.35
CA LYS A 632 -5.00 32.38 -28.00
C LYS A 632 -4.86 31.62 -26.68
N PHE A 633 -5.75 31.89 -25.71
CA PHE A 633 -5.74 31.17 -24.45
C PHE A 633 -6.17 29.71 -24.64
N ALA A 634 -7.25 29.44 -25.37
CA ALA A 634 -7.69 28.08 -25.67
C ALA A 634 -6.63 27.27 -26.42
N GLN A 635 -5.98 27.89 -27.42
CA GLN A 635 -4.85 27.28 -28.15
C GLN A 635 -3.70 26.93 -27.20
N ARG A 636 -3.35 27.81 -26.26
CA ARG A 636 -2.32 27.56 -25.23
C ARG A 636 -2.65 26.33 -24.40
N ILE A 637 -3.87 26.25 -23.87
CA ILE A 637 -4.31 25.10 -23.06
C ILE A 637 -4.23 23.80 -23.87
N ASN A 638 -4.73 23.81 -25.10
CA ASN A 638 -4.74 22.63 -25.96
C ASN A 638 -3.31 22.21 -26.37
N THR A 639 -2.41 23.16 -26.59
CA THR A 639 -0.99 22.87 -26.87
C THR A 639 -0.33 22.21 -25.66
N GLU A 640 -0.51 22.78 -24.45
CA GLU A 640 0.04 22.21 -23.21
C GLU A 640 -0.51 20.78 -22.96
N VAL A 641 -1.80 20.55 -23.20
CA VAL A 641 -2.41 19.22 -23.10
C VAL A 641 -1.79 18.24 -24.11
N ALA A 642 -1.62 18.67 -25.37
CA ALA A 642 -1.05 17.83 -26.41
C ALA A 642 0.42 17.49 -26.15
N GLU A 643 1.21 18.45 -25.67
CA GLU A 643 2.61 18.25 -25.30
C GLU A 643 2.73 17.26 -24.13
N GLN A 644 1.89 17.38 -23.09
CA GLN A 644 1.87 16.43 -21.98
C GLN A 644 1.50 15.01 -22.41
N LEU A 645 0.53 14.85 -23.30
CA LEU A 645 0.14 13.54 -23.83
C LEU A 645 1.21 12.95 -24.75
N LYS A 646 1.86 13.78 -25.59
CA LYS A 646 2.95 13.33 -26.47
C LYS A 646 4.17 12.87 -25.67
N ALA A 647 4.58 13.62 -24.64
CA ALA A 647 5.66 13.22 -23.75
C ALA A 647 5.36 11.89 -23.01
N ALA A 648 4.10 11.55 -22.90
CA ALA A 648 3.62 10.29 -22.33
C ALA A 648 3.70 9.12 -23.34
N GLU A 649 3.64 9.37 -24.64
CA GLU A 649 3.74 8.34 -25.70
C GLU A 649 5.19 8.00 -26.06
N GLU A 650 6.10 8.97 -25.98
CA GLU A 650 7.55 8.81 -26.17
C GLU A 650 8.23 8.15 -24.96
#